data_c8a9c9fb704c9b8a4df539191ee60b7c
#
_entry.id   c8a9c9fb704c9b8a4df539191ee60b7c
#
_cell.length_a   1.000
_cell.length_b   1.000
_cell.length_c   1.000
_cell.angle_alpha   90.00
_cell.angle_beta   90.00
_cell.angle_gamma   90.00
#
_symmetry.space_group_name_H-M   'P 1'
#
loop_
_entity.id
_entity.type
_entity.pdbx_description
1 polymer ?
#
loop_
_entity_poly.entity_id
_entity_poly.type
_entity_poly.pdbx_seq_one_letter_code
_entity_poly.pdbx_strand_id
1 'polypeptide(L)'
;MSEALNVEKIFGEKVFTVEKMKERLTRKVFLEVKRVMDYGGELSMTTADVVAKAMKDWAVENGATHYTHWFQPLTGITAEKHDSFVSHPDAEGKMLMEFSGKELIKGEPDASSFPSGGLRATFEARGYTAWDITSPAFLIESGCGVILCIPTAFCSYTGEALDKKTPLLRSMEALSEQALRIVKLFGNKGATKVTASVGPEQEYFLVDKDLYMQRKDLMFAGRTLFGAPAPKGQEMEDHYFGVIKERVGAYMKDLNEELWKLGVTAKTQHNEVAPAQHELAPIYETANIAVDHNQLVMEAMKRVAYKHDLRCLLHEKPYAGVNGSGKHNNWSITTDNGENLLDPGDTPNKNIQFLLVLACILRAVDRHADLLRQSASDVGNDHRLGANEAPPAIISVFLGDQLEDVVRQLVETGDAAKVKQGGKLETGVSTLPDFEKDATDRNRTSPFAFTGNKFEFRMVGSADSIASPNTTLNAIVAEAFCEAADRLEKAADFDLEVHDIIKEYMTAHQRIIFNGDGYSDEWVAEAERRGLPNIKSMIEAASTITTDKAVALFEKFGIFTRVELESREEIIYETYAKTINIEALTMIDMAGKDIIPAVASYAGELANAVIAIKEAGAGAAAQTEMLLEVDGLLAEAKKALNTLKEVEAKASAIAGAKEQAFYYKDVVKVAMDALRAPIDKLEMVVDSTIWPIPTYGDLMFEV
;
A
#
# COMPACT_ATOMS: atom_id res chain seq x y z
N MET A 1 -24.52 16.41 28.00
CA MET A 1 -23.16 16.76 27.57
C MET A 1 -22.41 15.44 27.50
N SER A 2 -21.98 14.97 26.32
CA SER A 2 -21.11 13.81 26.22
C SER A 2 -19.83 14.11 26.99
N GLU A 3 -19.36 13.18 27.83
CA GLU A 3 -18.04 13.30 28.43
C GLU A 3 -17.02 13.62 27.35
N ALA A 4 -16.12 14.57 27.62
CA ALA A 4 -15.07 14.90 26.68
C ALA A 4 -14.21 13.65 26.42
N LEU A 5 -13.96 13.33 25.15
CA LEU A 5 -13.16 12.19 24.74
C LEU A 5 -11.75 12.30 25.37
N ASN A 6 -11.34 11.29 26.12
CA ASN A 6 -10.01 11.21 26.72
C ASN A 6 -9.18 10.15 25.97
N VAL A 7 -8.36 10.60 25.07
CA VAL A 7 -7.54 9.72 24.18
C VAL A 7 -6.62 8.82 25.00
N GLU A 8 -5.98 9.33 26.06
CA GLU A 8 -5.07 8.54 26.91
C GLU A 8 -5.77 7.34 27.57
N LYS A 9 -7.08 7.46 27.88
CA LYS A 9 -7.84 6.38 28.47
C LYS A 9 -8.30 5.31 27.47
N ILE A 10 -8.62 5.74 26.23
CA ILE A 10 -9.16 4.83 25.24
C ILE A 10 -8.08 4.17 24.37
N PHE A 11 -6.86 4.74 24.36
CA PHE A 11 -5.80 4.23 23.48
C PHE A 11 -5.44 2.79 23.85
N GLY A 12 -5.56 1.89 22.85
CA GLY A 12 -5.30 0.46 23.01
C GLY A 12 -6.29 -0.28 23.92
N GLU A 13 -7.48 0.30 24.23
CA GLU A 13 -8.46 -0.39 25.07
C GLU A 13 -8.93 -1.73 24.46
N LYS A 14 -8.98 -1.81 23.12
CA LYS A 14 -9.33 -3.01 22.35
C LYS A 14 -8.15 -3.92 22.02
N VAL A 15 -6.96 -3.67 22.55
CA VAL A 15 -5.72 -4.42 22.27
C VAL A 15 -5.28 -5.20 23.50
N PHE A 16 -4.89 -6.46 23.32
CA PHE A 16 -4.27 -7.28 24.38
C PHE A 16 -2.79 -6.95 24.48
N THR A 17 -2.48 -5.80 25.08
CA THR A 17 -1.14 -5.23 25.20
C THR A 17 -0.22 -6.04 26.12
N VAL A 18 1.10 -5.78 26.02
CA VAL A 18 2.11 -6.34 26.93
C VAL A 18 1.79 -6.00 28.39
N GLU A 19 1.21 -4.82 28.68
CA GLU A 19 0.80 -4.42 30.01
C GLU A 19 -0.36 -5.30 30.53
N LYS A 20 -1.39 -5.51 29.70
CA LYS A 20 -2.50 -6.42 30.02
C LYS A 20 -2.03 -7.87 30.21
N MET A 21 -1.04 -8.31 29.41
CA MET A 21 -0.40 -9.61 29.62
C MET A 21 0.28 -9.69 30.99
N LYS A 22 1.04 -8.66 31.36
CA LYS A 22 1.75 -8.60 32.66
C LYS A 22 0.81 -8.62 33.84
N GLU A 23 -0.35 -8.01 33.73
CA GLU A 23 -1.38 -8.00 34.77
C GLU A 23 -2.07 -9.36 34.95
N ARG A 24 -2.26 -10.11 33.86
CA ARG A 24 -3.07 -11.34 33.82
C ARG A 24 -2.25 -12.63 33.90
N LEU A 25 -0.96 -12.55 33.62
CA LEU A 25 -0.06 -13.70 33.63
C LEU A 25 0.78 -13.73 34.91
N THR A 26 1.13 -14.94 35.36
CA THR A 26 2.14 -15.07 36.41
C THR A 26 3.48 -14.53 35.90
N ARG A 27 4.32 -14.00 36.79
CA ARG A 27 5.64 -13.46 36.44
C ARG A 27 6.48 -14.43 35.61
N LYS A 28 6.43 -15.73 35.93
CA LYS A 28 7.20 -16.75 35.21
C LYS A 28 6.72 -16.87 33.76
N VAL A 29 5.42 -16.99 33.54
CA VAL A 29 4.82 -17.10 32.20
C VAL A 29 5.05 -15.83 31.40
N PHE A 30 4.84 -14.67 32.01
CA PHE A 30 5.11 -13.39 31.35
C PHE A 30 6.55 -13.24 30.88
N LEU A 31 7.53 -13.61 31.68
CA LEU A 31 8.94 -13.53 31.30
C LEU A 31 9.30 -14.51 30.17
N GLU A 32 8.67 -15.72 30.14
CA GLU A 32 8.86 -16.65 29.02
C GLU A 32 8.27 -16.08 27.71
N VAL A 33 7.04 -15.57 27.74
CA VAL A 33 6.39 -14.92 26.61
C VAL A 33 7.24 -13.75 26.11
N LYS A 34 7.66 -12.86 27.02
CA LYS A 34 8.47 -11.68 26.69
C LYS A 34 9.80 -12.06 26.05
N ARG A 35 10.46 -13.10 26.56
CA ARG A 35 11.69 -13.64 25.96
C ARG A 35 11.47 -14.10 24.51
N VAL A 36 10.35 -14.81 24.24
CA VAL A 36 10.05 -15.28 22.90
C VAL A 36 9.72 -14.11 21.97
N MET A 37 8.98 -13.10 22.46
CA MET A 37 8.69 -11.87 21.69
C MET A 37 9.97 -11.11 21.31
N ASP A 38 10.93 -10.99 22.22
CA ASP A 38 12.14 -10.19 22.03
C ASP A 38 13.23 -10.92 21.25
N TYR A 39 13.41 -12.21 21.49
CA TYR A 39 14.57 -12.98 21.02
C TYR A 39 14.20 -14.22 20.17
N GLY A 40 12.90 -14.47 19.97
CA GLY A 40 12.43 -15.66 19.26
C GLY A 40 12.53 -16.95 20.09
N GLY A 41 12.23 -18.07 19.46
CA GLY A 41 12.20 -19.40 20.02
C GLY A 41 10.78 -19.95 20.22
N GLU A 42 10.68 -21.18 20.67
CA GLU A 42 9.40 -21.85 20.89
C GLU A 42 8.81 -21.53 22.27
N LEU A 43 7.49 -21.40 22.28
CA LEU A 43 6.70 -21.31 23.49
C LEU A 43 6.24 -22.69 23.92
N SER A 44 6.40 -23.03 25.23
CA SER A 44 5.90 -24.31 25.71
C SER A 44 4.37 -24.38 25.62
N MET A 45 3.80 -25.56 25.32
CA MET A 45 2.35 -25.74 25.24
C MET A 45 1.64 -25.32 26.55
N THR A 46 2.25 -25.63 27.70
CA THR A 46 1.73 -25.23 29.01
C THR A 46 1.66 -23.70 29.16
N THR A 47 2.67 -22.99 28.67
CA THR A 47 2.67 -21.52 28.66
C THR A 47 1.63 -20.98 27.69
N ALA A 48 1.53 -21.59 26.49
CA ALA A 48 0.49 -21.23 25.51
C ALA A 48 -0.93 -21.40 26.07
N ASP A 49 -1.23 -22.49 26.80
CA ASP A 49 -2.54 -22.69 27.46
C ASP A 49 -2.87 -21.58 28.46
N VAL A 50 -1.88 -21.15 29.24
CA VAL A 50 -2.07 -20.05 30.21
C VAL A 50 -2.32 -18.72 29.51
N VAL A 51 -1.59 -18.45 28.42
CA VAL A 51 -1.78 -17.24 27.62
C VAL A 51 -3.14 -17.24 26.92
N ALA A 52 -3.50 -18.35 26.28
CA ALA A 52 -4.79 -18.52 25.62
C ALA A 52 -5.96 -18.26 26.57
N LYS A 53 -5.90 -18.87 27.78
CA LYS A 53 -6.91 -18.63 28.82
C LYS A 53 -6.99 -17.15 29.21
N ALA A 54 -5.86 -16.50 29.45
CA ALA A 54 -5.82 -15.10 29.87
C ALA A 54 -6.36 -14.17 28.75
N MET A 55 -6.00 -14.45 27.49
CA MET A 55 -6.48 -13.73 26.30
C MET A 55 -8.00 -13.90 26.12
N LYS A 56 -8.50 -15.12 26.22
CA LYS A 56 -9.94 -15.42 26.16
C LYS A 56 -10.69 -14.74 27.30
N ASP A 57 -10.22 -14.86 28.54
CA ASP A 57 -10.89 -14.26 29.69
C ASP A 57 -11.01 -12.74 29.53
N TRP A 58 -9.92 -12.08 29.07
CA TRP A 58 -9.94 -10.65 28.72
C TRP A 58 -10.92 -10.34 27.58
N ALA A 59 -10.93 -11.13 26.52
CA ALA A 59 -11.82 -10.91 25.38
C ALA A 59 -13.30 -11.04 25.78
N VAL A 60 -13.64 -12.07 26.57
CA VAL A 60 -15.01 -12.31 27.07
C VAL A 60 -15.46 -11.21 28.02
N GLU A 61 -14.59 -10.72 28.91
CA GLU A 61 -14.86 -9.54 29.77
C GLU A 61 -15.21 -8.29 28.95
N ASN A 62 -14.68 -8.18 27.73
CA ASN A 62 -14.98 -7.11 26.78
C ASN A 62 -16.08 -7.47 25.76
N GLY A 63 -16.86 -8.52 26.02
CA GLY A 63 -18.03 -8.88 25.23
C GLY A 63 -17.78 -9.81 24.05
N ALA A 64 -16.55 -10.31 23.85
CA ALA A 64 -16.26 -11.24 22.76
C ALA A 64 -16.93 -12.60 22.98
N THR A 65 -17.50 -13.14 21.92
CA THR A 65 -18.11 -14.47 21.87
C THR A 65 -17.37 -15.42 20.95
N HIS A 66 -16.58 -14.86 20.03
CA HIS A 66 -15.83 -15.58 19.00
C HIS A 66 -14.38 -15.11 18.96
N TYR A 67 -13.53 -15.92 18.37
CA TYR A 67 -12.18 -15.58 17.97
C TYR A 67 -11.94 -15.91 16.51
N THR A 68 -10.90 -15.32 15.93
CA THR A 68 -10.42 -15.63 14.59
C THR A 68 -8.89 -15.57 14.52
N HIS A 69 -8.30 -16.44 13.74
CA HIS A 69 -6.95 -16.24 13.24
C HIS A 69 -7.03 -15.22 12.10
N TRP A 70 -6.49 -14.03 12.37
CA TRP A 70 -6.50 -12.92 11.44
C TRP A 70 -5.18 -12.89 10.67
N PHE A 71 -5.21 -12.98 9.33
CA PHE A 71 -4.04 -13.08 8.50
C PHE A 71 -4.21 -12.37 7.14
N GLN A 72 -3.10 -12.19 6.41
CA GLN A 72 -3.03 -11.45 5.15
C GLN A 72 -2.65 -12.41 4.01
N PRO A 73 -3.62 -13.13 3.41
CA PRO A 73 -3.36 -14.01 2.28
C PRO A 73 -2.97 -13.22 1.03
N LEU A 74 -2.59 -13.93 -0.05
CA LEU A 74 -2.20 -13.31 -1.33
C LEU A 74 -3.40 -12.72 -2.12
N THR A 75 -4.53 -12.50 -1.47
CA THR A 75 -5.72 -11.82 -2.03
C THR A 75 -5.66 -10.30 -1.92
N GLY A 76 -4.74 -9.75 -1.11
CA GLY A 76 -4.65 -8.31 -0.81
C GLY A 76 -5.59 -7.81 0.29
N ILE A 77 -6.49 -8.65 0.81
CA ILE A 77 -7.38 -8.36 1.94
C ILE A 77 -7.06 -9.28 3.12
N THR A 78 -7.53 -8.92 4.32
CA THR A 78 -7.42 -9.80 5.48
C THR A 78 -8.43 -10.93 5.42
N ALA A 79 -8.05 -12.08 5.97
CA ALA A 79 -8.92 -13.25 6.07
C ALA A 79 -9.21 -13.57 7.54
N GLU A 80 -10.43 -13.98 7.81
CA GLU A 80 -10.91 -14.37 9.11
C GLU A 80 -11.95 -15.48 9.00
N LYS A 81 -11.96 -16.35 10.01
CA LYS A 81 -12.96 -17.38 10.21
C LYS A 81 -13.35 -17.37 11.67
N HIS A 82 -14.58 -16.97 11.97
CA HIS A 82 -15.05 -16.81 13.33
C HIS A 82 -15.40 -18.16 13.96
N ASP A 83 -14.61 -18.59 14.92
CA ASP A 83 -14.90 -19.75 15.74
C ASP A 83 -15.39 -19.29 17.13
N SER A 84 -16.49 -19.89 17.62
CA SER A 84 -17.03 -19.57 18.95
C SER A 84 -16.16 -20.15 20.07
N PHE A 85 -16.08 -19.45 21.20
CA PHE A 85 -15.50 -20.02 22.42
C PHE A 85 -16.37 -21.12 23.06
N VAL A 86 -17.54 -21.40 22.51
CA VAL A 86 -18.48 -22.40 23.07
C VAL A 86 -17.86 -23.79 22.96
N SER A 87 -17.79 -24.48 24.10
CA SER A 87 -17.35 -25.87 24.21
C SER A 87 -18.51 -26.77 24.63
N HIS A 88 -18.21 -28.07 24.81
CA HIS A 88 -19.20 -29.01 25.31
C HIS A 88 -19.69 -28.63 26.71
N PRO A 89 -20.99 -28.80 27.01
CA PRO A 89 -21.48 -28.62 28.39
C PRO A 89 -20.77 -29.54 29.37
N ASP A 90 -20.59 -29.06 30.60
CA ASP A 90 -20.11 -29.90 31.70
C ASP A 90 -21.09 -31.01 32.08
N ALA A 91 -20.74 -31.82 33.09
CA ALA A 91 -21.58 -32.94 33.54
C ALA A 91 -22.95 -32.50 34.07
N GLU A 92 -23.09 -31.24 34.52
CA GLU A 92 -24.32 -30.61 34.99
C GLU A 92 -25.10 -29.95 33.84
N GLY A 93 -24.62 -30.01 32.60
CA GLY A 93 -25.23 -29.39 31.41
C GLY A 93 -24.97 -27.90 31.28
N LYS A 94 -24.03 -27.35 32.03
CA LYS A 94 -23.63 -25.94 31.94
C LYS A 94 -22.69 -25.72 30.79
N MET A 95 -22.99 -24.73 29.95
CA MET A 95 -22.13 -24.32 28.83
C MET A 95 -20.79 -23.82 29.34
N LEU A 96 -19.72 -24.29 28.68
CA LEU A 96 -18.36 -23.84 28.91
C LEU A 96 -17.86 -22.97 27.75
N MET A 97 -17.02 -22.00 28.08
CA MET A 97 -16.29 -21.20 27.10
C MET A 97 -14.79 -21.53 27.26
N GLU A 98 -14.21 -22.13 26.23
CA GLU A 98 -12.83 -22.61 26.25
C GLU A 98 -12.03 -22.04 25.09
N PHE A 99 -10.73 -21.92 25.27
CA PHE A 99 -9.77 -21.57 24.25
C PHE A 99 -8.40 -22.09 24.72
N SER A 100 -7.86 -23.05 24.00
CA SER A 100 -6.63 -23.75 24.36
C SER A 100 -5.39 -23.13 23.72
N GLY A 101 -4.21 -23.44 24.27
CA GLY A 101 -2.95 -23.04 23.66
C GLY A 101 -2.74 -23.64 22.27
N LYS A 102 -3.31 -24.82 22.01
CA LYS A 102 -3.29 -25.41 20.65
C LYS A 102 -4.08 -24.54 19.66
N GLU A 103 -5.25 -24.07 20.05
CA GLU A 103 -6.08 -23.18 19.21
C GLU A 103 -5.46 -21.79 19.06
N LEU A 104 -4.72 -21.30 20.07
CA LEU A 104 -3.99 -20.05 19.98
C LEU A 104 -2.82 -20.17 18.98
N ILE A 105 -1.99 -21.21 19.12
CA ILE A 105 -0.75 -21.34 18.34
C ILE A 105 -1.04 -21.66 16.88
N LYS A 106 -2.04 -22.49 16.58
CA LYS A 106 -2.25 -23.07 15.26
C LYS A 106 -3.72 -23.18 14.91
N GLY A 107 -4.07 -22.72 13.73
CA GLY A 107 -5.34 -23.00 13.04
C GLY A 107 -5.14 -23.88 11.81
N GLU A 108 -6.21 -24.52 11.36
CA GLU A 108 -6.21 -25.36 10.16
C GLU A 108 -7.34 -24.93 9.21
N PRO A 109 -7.25 -23.72 8.58
CA PRO A 109 -8.25 -23.27 7.65
C PRO A 109 -8.24 -24.10 6.37
N ASP A 110 -9.39 -24.14 5.68
CA ASP A 110 -9.45 -24.65 4.31
C ASP A 110 -8.74 -23.66 3.37
N ALA A 111 -7.63 -24.09 2.79
CA ALA A 111 -6.81 -23.29 1.88
C ALA A 111 -7.17 -23.54 0.39
N SER A 112 -8.19 -24.33 0.08
CA SER A 112 -8.52 -24.70 -1.31
C SER A 112 -8.95 -23.51 -2.17
N SER A 113 -9.52 -22.48 -1.54
CA SER A 113 -10.01 -21.27 -2.21
C SER A 113 -9.02 -20.10 -2.24
N PHE A 114 -7.85 -20.22 -1.59
CA PHE A 114 -6.85 -19.16 -1.60
C PHE A 114 -5.93 -19.26 -2.82
N PRO A 115 -5.46 -18.12 -3.37
CA PRO A 115 -4.48 -18.11 -4.44
C PRO A 115 -3.20 -18.86 -4.02
N SER A 116 -2.76 -19.80 -4.83
CA SER A 116 -1.57 -20.60 -4.55
C SER A 116 -0.56 -20.66 -5.71
N GLY A 117 -0.93 -20.11 -6.90
CA GLY A 117 -0.04 -20.09 -8.07
C GLY A 117 0.58 -21.46 -8.38
N GLY A 118 -0.20 -22.52 -8.25
CA GLY A 118 0.28 -23.89 -8.49
C GLY A 118 1.08 -24.55 -7.38
N LEU A 119 1.30 -23.87 -6.24
CA LEU A 119 2.06 -24.42 -5.09
C LEU A 119 1.47 -25.68 -4.49
N ARG A 120 0.19 -25.91 -4.69
CA ARG A 120 -0.49 -27.11 -4.17
C ARG A 120 -1.44 -27.68 -5.18
N ALA A 121 -1.66 -28.97 -5.09
CA ALA A 121 -2.65 -29.65 -5.89
C ALA A 121 -4.06 -29.26 -5.45
N THR A 122 -5.00 -29.25 -6.38
CA THR A 122 -6.42 -28.86 -6.14
C THR A 122 -7.09 -29.68 -5.04
N PHE A 123 -6.65 -30.92 -4.80
CA PHE A 123 -7.20 -31.81 -3.76
C PHE A 123 -6.59 -31.56 -2.36
N GLU A 124 -5.55 -30.75 -2.24
CA GLU A 124 -4.94 -30.38 -0.96
C GLU A 124 -5.66 -29.19 -0.37
N ALA A 125 -6.65 -29.43 0.47
CA ALA A 125 -7.47 -28.37 1.04
C ALA A 125 -6.90 -27.73 2.32
N ARG A 126 -5.95 -28.43 3.02
CA ARG A 126 -5.48 -27.98 4.32
C ARG A 126 -4.36 -26.95 4.21
N GLY A 127 -4.50 -25.82 4.93
CA GLY A 127 -3.46 -24.88 5.24
C GLY A 127 -3.28 -24.75 6.75
N TYR A 128 -2.29 -23.98 7.17
CA TYR A 128 -2.02 -23.71 8.58
C TYR A 128 -1.84 -22.22 8.82
N THR A 129 -2.46 -21.74 9.92
CA THR A 129 -2.13 -20.44 10.50
C THR A 129 -1.24 -20.64 11.71
N ALA A 130 -0.27 -19.76 11.90
CA ALA A 130 0.63 -19.77 13.04
C ALA A 130 0.60 -18.42 13.75
N TRP A 131 0.37 -18.44 15.08
CA TRP A 131 0.31 -17.22 15.89
C TRP A 131 1.61 -16.42 15.79
N ASP A 132 1.50 -15.14 15.41
CA ASP A 132 2.60 -14.19 15.54
C ASP A 132 2.57 -13.56 16.93
N ILE A 133 3.41 -14.06 17.81
CA ILE A 133 3.52 -13.56 19.19
C ILE A 133 4.02 -12.11 19.27
N THR A 134 4.63 -11.58 18.21
CA THR A 134 5.17 -10.21 18.15
C THR A 134 4.13 -9.17 17.78
N SER A 135 2.95 -9.61 17.30
CA SER A 135 1.81 -8.74 17.01
C SER A 135 0.70 -8.95 18.04
N PRO A 136 0.23 -7.88 18.70
CA PRO A 136 -0.77 -8.02 19.74
C PRO A 136 -2.14 -8.43 19.17
N ALA A 137 -2.86 -9.30 19.88
CA ALA A 137 -4.24 -9.62 19.58
C ALA A 137 -5.15 -8.41 19.92
N PHE A 138 -6.26 -8.28 19.22
CA PHE A 138 -7.16 -7.13 19.34
C PHE A 138 -8.63 -7.55 19.18
N LEU A 139 -9.53 -6.64 19.55
CA LEU A 139 -10.98 -6.86 19.44
C LEU A 139 -11.55 -5.99 18.31
N ILE A 140 -12.30 -6.62 17.41
CA ILE A 140 -13.12 -5.91 16.42
C ILE A 140 -14.59 -6.00 16.87
N GLU A 141 -15.26 -4.85 16.83
CA GLU A 141 -16.69 -4.74 17.03
C GLU A 141 -17.39 -4.55 15.69
N SER A 142 -18.25 -5.46 15.33
CA SER A 142 -18.97 -5.47 14.05
C SER A 142 -20.43 -5.85 14.24
N GLY A 143 -21.19 -5.92 13.14
CA GLY A 143 -22.57 -6.47 13.16
C GLY A 143 -22.67 -7.91 13.68
N CYS A 144 -21.56 -8.65 13.71
CA CYS A 144 -21.48 -10.02 14.27
C CYS A 144 -21.18 -10.03 15.78
N GLY A 145 -21.04 -8.86 16.41
CA GLY A 145 -20.64 -8.73 17.82
C GLY A 145 -19.16 -8.42 17.98
N VAL A 146 -18.62 -8.72 19.16
CA VAL A 146 -17.19 -8.53 19.47
C VAL A 146 -16.43 -9.83 19.19
N ILE A 147 -15.32 -9.72 18.45
CA ILE A 147 -14.51 -10.84 18.00
C ILE A 147 -13.06 -10.60 18.40
N LEU A 148 -12.42 -11.62 18.99
CA LEU A 148 -11.00 -11.63 19.27
C LEU A 148 -10.23 -11.98 18.00
N CYS A 149 -9.47 -11.04 17.46
CA CYS A 149 -8.60 -11.22 16.31
C CYS A 149 -7.16 -11.51 16.76
N ILE A 150 -6.62 -12.61 16.31
CA ILE A 150 -5.26 -13.08 16.65
C ILE A 150 -4.40 -13.00 15.39
N PRO A 151 -3.43 -12.07 15.31
CA PRO A 151 -2.55 -11.98 14.16
C PRO A 151 -1.75 -13.25 13.93
N THR A 152 -1.79 -13.79 12.72
CA THR A 152 -1.14 -15.04 12.34
C THR A 152 -0.46 -14.96 10.99
N ALA A 153 0.54 -15.80 10.79
CA ALA A 153 1.06 -16.18 9.48
C ALA A 153 0.19 -17.28 8.87
N PHE A 154 0.28 -17.47 7.55
CA PHE A 154 -0.49 -18.48 6.81
C PHE A 154 0.42 -19.23 5.83
N CYS A 155 0.41 -20.54 5.87
CA CYS A 155 1.19 -21.40 4.99
C CYS A 155 0.39 -22.60 4.45
N SER A 156 0.93 -23.19 3.37
CA SER A 156 0.42 -24.42 2.78
C SER A 156 0.60 -25.63 3.72
N TYR A 157 0.03 -26.75 3.33
CA TYR A 157 0.26 -28.05 4.03
C TYR A 157 1.74 -28.45 4.07
N THR A 158 2.51 -28.08 3.07
CA THR A 158 3.94 -28.39 2.91
C THR A 158 4.86 -27.31 3.49
N GLY A 159 4.28 -26.20 3.98
CA GLY A 159 4.99 -25.16 4.72
C GLY A 159 5.38 -23.93 3.94
N GLU A 160 5.06 -23.85 2.63
CA GLU A 160 5.31 -22.63 1.84
C GLU A 160 4.40 -21.48 2.30
N ALA A 161 4.97 -20.28 2.37
CA ALA A 161 4.22 -19.09 2.73
C ALA A 161 3.16 -18.73 1.67
N LEU A 162 1.89 -18.70 2.07
CA LEU A 162 0.74 -18.27 1.27
C LEU A 162 0.23 -16.89 1.69
N ASP A 163 1.04 -16.14 2.42
CA ASP A 163 0.74 -14.82 2.93
C ASP A 163 1.82 -13.79 2.58
N LYS A 164 1.58 -12.54 2.97
CA LYS A 164 2.56 -11.45 2.86
C LYS A 164 3.35 -11.24 4.16
N LYS A 165 2.87 -11.75 5.30
CA LYS A 165 3.49 -11.52 6.62
C LYS A 165 4.72 -12.41 6.87
N THR A 166 4.66 -13.67 6.51
CA THR A 166 5.80 -14.60 6.72
C THR A 166 7.08 -14.09 6.04
N PRO A 167 7.07 -13.70 4.74
CA PRO A 167 8.26 -13.12 4.12
C PRO A 167 8.73 -11.82 4.77
N LEU A 168 7.80 -10.99 5.25
CA LEU A 168 8.14 -9.76 5.97
C LEU A 168 8.92 -10.07 7.26
N LEU A 169 8.43 -10.98 8.09
CA LEU A 169 9.11 -11.39 9.34
C LEU A 169 10.50 -11.96 9.05
N ARG A 170 10.62 -12.86 8.06
CA ARG A 170 11.92 -13.39 7.61
C ARG A 170 12.88 -12.29 7.15
N SER A 171 12.39 -11.29 6.43
CA SER A 171 13.20 -10.15 5.96
C SER A 171 13.66 -9.24 7.09
N MET A 172 12.82 -9.05 8.12
CA MET A 172 13.16 -8.27 9.31
C MET A 172 14.28 -8.96 10.11
N GLU A 173 14.23 -10.28 10.25
CA GLU A 173 15.29 -11.06 10.90
C GLU A 173 16.61 -10.96 10.12
N ALA A 174 16.57 -11.14 8.80
CA ALA A 174 17.73 -11.01 7.92
C ALA A 174 18.38 -9.62 8.02
N LEU A 175 17.56 -8.56 7.96
CA LEU A 175 18.05 -7.19 8.10
C LEU A 175 18.67 -6.97 9.48
N SER A 176 18.01 -7.42 10.54
CA SER A 176 18.48 -7.28 11.92
C SER A 176 19.84 -7.93 12.10
N GLU A 177 20.00 -9.14 11.61
CA GLU A 177 21.27 -9.91 11.71
C GLU A 177 22.41 -9.17 11.02
N GLN A 178 22.22 -8.74 9.78
CA GLN A 178 23.29 -8.09 9.00
C GLN A 178 23.59 -6.68 9.49
N ALA A 179 22.57 -5.89 9.83
CA ALA A 179 22.76 -4.56 10.39
C ALA A 179 23.45 -4.59 11.76
N LEU A 180 23.15 -5.60 12.60
CA LEU A 180 23.77 -5.76 13.90
C LEU A 180 25.30 -6.05 13.79
N ARG A 181 25.76 -6.75 12.75
CA ARG A 181 27.18 -6.93 12.45
C ARG A 181 27.85 -5.57 12.24
N ILE A 182 27.27 -4.70 11.41
CA ILE A 182 27.79 -3.35 11.17
C ILE A 182 27.83 -2.54 12.47
N VAL A 183 26.74 -2.46 13.19
CA VAL A 183 26.59 -1.69 14.44
C VAL A 183 27.61 -2.10 15.49
N LYS A 184 27.88 -3.39 15.64
CA LYS A 184 28.88 -3.92 16.59
C LYS A 184 30.31 -3.58 16.16
N LEU A 185 30.61 -3.58 14.87
CA LEU A 185 31.92 -3.19 14.33
C LEU A 185 32.21 -1.71 14.60
N PHE A 186 31.19 -0.84 14.58
CA PHE A 186 31.31 0.56 14.96
C PHE A 186 31.28 0.82 16.47
N GLY A 187 31.27 -0.23 17.29
CA GLY A 187 31.48 -0.13 18.72
C GLY A 187 30.24 -0.17 19.59
N ASN A 188 29.02 -0.17 19.05
CA ASN A 188 27.79 -0.33 19.83
C ASN A 188 27.58 -1.81 20.20
N LYS A 189 28.36 -2.27 21.19
CA LYS A 189 28.30 -3.65 21.70
C LYS A 189 27.05 -3.94 22.55
N GLY A 190 26.33 -2.89 22.96
CA GLY A 190 25.11 -3.01 23.76
C GLY A 190 23.86 -3.33 22.93
N ALA A 191 23.88 -3.07 21.63
CA ALA A 191 22.78 -3.41 20.75
C ALA A 191 22.66 -4.95 20.59
N THR A 192 21.44 -5.46 20.74
CA THR A 192 21.11 -6.88 20.59
C THR A 192 20.18 -7.13 19.40
N LYS A 193 19.51 -6.11 18.90
CA LYS A 193 18.59 -6.17 17.77
C LYS A 193 18.60 -4.86 16.99
N VAL A 194 18.44 -4.96 15.68
CA VAL A 194 18.12 -3.82 14.81
C VAL A 194 16.74 -4.06 14.20
N THR A 195 15.90 -3.04 14.16
CA THR A 195 14.52 -3.18 13.72
C THR A 195 14.21 -2.18 12.62
N ALA A 196 13.59 -2.64 11.54
CA ALA A 196 12.95 -1.77 10.57
C ALA A 196 11.67 -1.18 11.16
N SER A 197 11.50 0.12 11.04
CA SER A 197 10.28 0.84 11.40
C SER A 197 9.65 1.47 10.18
N VAL A 198 8.32 1.57 10.17
CA VAL A 198 7.54 2.08 9.04
C VAL A 198 6.42 2.98 9.52
N GLY A 199 6.22 4.11 8.83
CA GLY A 199 5.06 4.99 8.98
C GLY A 199 4.41 5.19 7.61
N PRO A 200 3.34 4.45 7.27
CA PRO A 200 2.64 4.61 6.00
C PRO A 200 1.63 5.76 6.07
N GLU A 201 1.70 6.68 5.13
CA GLU A 201 0.71 7.75 4.95
C GLU A 201 -0.38 7.23 4.01
N GLN A 202 -1.62 7.09 4.47
CA GLN A 202 -2.71 6.50 3.72
C GLN A 202 -3.57 7.56 3.06
N GLU A 203 -3.48 7.70 1.74
CA GLU A 203 -4.41 8.51 0.96
C GLU A 203 -5.67 7.71 0.58
N TYR A 204 -6.80 8.40 0.43
CA TYR A 204 -8.09 7.79 0.09
C TYR A 204 -9.08 8.82 -0.45
N PHE A 205 -10.11 8.35 -1.17
CA PHE A 205 -11.24 9.17 -1.57
C PHE A 205 -12.49 8.80 -0.77
N LEU A 206 -13.36 9.78 -0.56
CA LEU A 206 -14.71 9.57 -0.06
C LEU A 206 -15.72 9.88 -1.17
N VAL A 207 -16.80 9.13 -1.19
CA VAL A 207 -17.92 9.35 -2.10
C VAL A 207 -19.23 9.13 -1.34
N ASP A 208 -20.27 9.89 -1.71
CA ASP A 208 -21.61 9.68 -1.19
C ASP A 208 -22.09 8.24 -1.49
N LYS A 209 -22.71 7.61 -0.50
CA LYS A 209 -23.16 6.22 -0.61
C LYS A 209 -24.22 6.00 -1.69
N ASP A 210 -25.16 6.93 -1.83
CA ASP A 210 -26.26 6.78 -2.78
C ASP A 210 -25.76 6.99 -4.21
N LEU A 211 -24.80 7.90 -4.42
CA LEU A 211 -24.11 8.07 -5.70
C LEU A 211 -23.24 6.84 -6.05
N TYR A 212 -22.50 6.32 -5.07
CA TYR A 212 -21.72 5.08 -5.24
C TYR A 212 -22.59 3.91 -5.69
N MET A 213 -23.78 3.72 -5.08
CA MET A 213 -24.69 2.62 -5.42
C MET A 213 -25.30 2.73 -6.84
N GLN A 214 -25.23 3.90 -7.46
CA GLN A 214 -25.64 4.11 -8.85
C GLN A 214 -24.51 3.87 -9.86
N ARG A 215 -23.27 3.60 -9.38
CA ARG A 215 -22.08 3.39 -10.22
C ARG A 215 -21.59 1.95 -10.11
N LYS A 216 -21.95 1.10 -11.07
CA LYS A 216 -21.51 -0.31 -11.12
C LYS A 216 -19.98 -0.44 -11.17
N ASP A 217 -19.30 0.46 -11.86
CA ASP A 217 -17.84 0.50 -11.95
C ASP A 217 -17.16 0.75 -10.60
N LEU A 218 -17.68 1.67 -9.78
CA LEU A 218 -17.19 1.87 -8.41
C LEU A 218 -17.43 0.62 -7.54
N MET A 219 -18.60 -0.04 -7.71
CA MET A 219 -18.94 -1.24 -6.92
C MET A 219 -18.08 -2.45 -7.28
N PHE A 220 -17.78 -2.68 -8.56
CA PHE A 220 -17.10 -3.89 -9.02
C PHE A 220 -15.61 -3.71 -9.24
N ALA A 221 -15.18 -2.52 -9.70
CA ALA A 221 -13.79 -2.24 -10.03
C ALA A 221 -13.11 -1.27 -9.04
N GLY A 222 -13.86 -0.60 -8.14
CA GLY A 222 -13.33 0.39 -7.21
C GLY A 222 -12.92 1.72 -7.87
N ARG A 223 -13.09 1.84 -9.20
CA ARG A 223 -12.79 3.04 -9.99
C ARG A 223 -13.83 3.31 -11.06
N THR A 224 -13.92 4.54 -11.52
CA THR A 224 -14.78 4.89 -12.64
C THR A 224 -14.18 4.40 -13.96
N LEU A 225 -15.00 3.73 -14.78
CA LEU A 225 -14.62 3.25 -16.12
C LEU A 225 -15.10 4.19 -17.23
N PHE A 226 -16.08 5.04 -16.91
CA PHE A 226 -16.60 6.13 -17.73
C PHE A 226 -16.66 7.40 -16.90
N GLY A 227 -16.55 8.54 -17.53
CA GLY A 227 -16.74 9.86 -16.92
C GLY A 227 -15.96 10.94 -17.65
N ALA A 228 -16.70 11.99 -18.07
CA ALA A 228 -16.13 13.20 -18.60
C ALA A 228 -15.55 14.07 -17.47
N PRO A 229 -14.55 14.94 -17.74
CA PRO A 229 -14.06 15.90 -16.76
C PRO A 229 -15.18 16.81 -16.25
N ALA A 230 -15.24 17.01 -14.93
CA ALA A 230 -16.14 17.99 -14.34
C ALA A 230 -15.72 19.43 -14.75
N PRO A 231 -16.65 20.40 -14.75
CA PRO A 231 -16.35 21.81 -15.02
C PRO A 231 -15.31 22.42 -14.06
N LYS A 232 -15.23 21.89 -12.86
CA LYS A 232 -14.18 22.17 -11.86
C LYS A 232 -13.56 20.85 -11.41
N GLY A 233 -12.24 20.79 -11.46
CA GLY A 233 -11.42 19.72 -10.86
C GLY A 233 -10.58 20.28 -9.72
N GLN A 234 -9.28 20.29 -9.88
CA GLN A 234 -8.29 20.75 -8.88
C GLN A 234 -7.56 22.05 -9.32
N GLU A 235 -8.04 22.75 -10.35
CA GLU A 235 -7.37 23.89 -10.99
C GLU A 235 -7.15 25.08 -10.05
N MET A 236 -8.01 25.22 -9.04
CA MET A 236 -7.92 26.32 -8.09
C MET A 236 -7.00 26.02 -6.91
N GLU A 237 -6.51 24.80 -6.78
CA GLU A 237 -5.66 24.34 -5.68
C GLU A 237 -6.26 24.64 -4.29
N ASP A 238 -7.59 24.66 -4.20
CA ASP A 238 -8.36 25.14 -3.04
C ASP A 238 -8.86 24.02 -2.12
N HIS A 239 -8.51 22.76 -2.39
CA HIS A 239 -8.91 21.62 -1.57
C HIS A 239 -7.84 21.27 -0.52
N TYR A 240 -6.58 21.18 -0.89
CA TYR A 240 -5.49 20.74 0.01
C TYR A 240 -5.40 21.58 1.29
N PHE A 241 -5.38 22.91 1.18
CA PHE A 241 -5.40 23.84 2.30
C PHE A 241 -6.81 24.33 2.66
N GLY A 242 -7.84 23.70 2.13
CA GLY A 242 -9.22 24.02 2.40
C GLY A 242 -9.69 23.53 3.77
N VAL A 243 -10.83 24.06 4.22
CA VAL A 243 -11.49 23.59 5.44
C VAL A 243 -12.05 22.18 5.22
N ILE A 244 -11.84 21.29 6.19
CA ILE A 244 -12.47 19.96 6.18
C ILE A 244 -13.99 20.15 6.33
N LYS A 245 -14.75 19.63 5.38
CA LYS A 245 -16.21 19.72 5.38
C LYS A 245 -16.80 18.98 6.59
N GLU A 246 -17.93 19.43 7.10
CA GLU A 246 -18.56 18.94 8.35
C GLU A 246 -18.78 17.41 8.35
N ARG A 247 -19.33 16.85 7.27
CA ARG A 247 -19.59 15.42 7.13
C ARG A 247 -18.28 14.61 7.13
N VAL A 248 -17.26 15.09 6.44
CA VAL A 248 -15.93 14.50 6.39
C VAL A 248 -15.26 14.56 7.77
N GLY A 249 -15.36 15.72 8.45
CA GLY A 249 -14.83 15.90 9.80
C GLY A 249 -15.47 14.95 10.82
N ALA A 250 -16.78 14.72 10.73
CA ALA A 250 -17.48 13.74 11.57
C ALA A 250 -16.97 12.30 11.31
N TYR A 251 -16.80 11.91 10.05
CA TYR A 251 -16.20 10.64 9.67
C TYR A 251 -14.76 10.51 10.21
N MET A 252 -13.91 11.52 9.99
CA MET A 252 -12.52 11.51 10.45
C MET A 252 -12.40 11.38 11.96
N LYS A 253 -13.28 12.05 12.71
CA LYS A 253 -13.34 11.95 14.18
C LYS A 253 -13.65 10.52 14.62
N ASP A 254 -14.67 9.91 14.06
CA ASP A 254 -15.08 8.55 14.47
C ASP A 254 -14.05 7.51 14.01
N LEU A 255 -13.39 7.73 12.86
CA LEU A 255 -12.29 6.91 12.40
C LEU A 255 -11.09 6.96 13.37
N ASN A 256 -10.68 8.16 13.80
CA ASN A 256 -9.60 8.33 14.78
C ASN A 256 -9.90 7.61 16.09
N GLU A 257 -11.14 7.77 16.60
CA GLU A 257 -11.55 7.12 17.84
C GLU A 257 -11.45 5.59 17.74
N GLU A 258 -11.92 5.02 16.64
CA GLU A 258 -11.83 3.57 16.40
C GLU A 258 -10.36 3.10 16.30
N LEU A 259 -9.53 3.84 15.57
CA LEU A 259 -8.12 3.52 15.40
C LEU A 259 -7.31 3.63 16.69
N TRP A 260 -7.56 4.66 17.52
CA TRP A 260 -6.91 4.79 18.83
C TRP A 260 -7.28 3.64 19.76
N LYS A 261 -8.54 3.20 19.78
CA LYS A 261 -8.97 2.02 20.54
C LYS A 261 -8.25 0.75 20.10
N LEU A 262 -7.93 0.63 18.81
CA LEU A 262 -7.14 -0.46 18.22
C LEU A 262 -5.61 -0.28 18.38
N GLY A 263 -5.16 0.75 19.10
CA GLY A 263 -3.75 1.01 19.35
C GLY A 263 -2.98 1.61 18.15
N VAL A 264 -3.70 2.00 17.09
CA VAL A 264 -3.10 2.67 15.95
C VAL A 264 -2.85 4.14 16.30
N THR A 265 -1.63 4.61 16.14
CA THR A 265 -1.20 5.98 16.46
C THR A 265 -1.56 6.97 15.34
N ALA A 266 -2.83 6.96 14.89
CA ALA A 266 -3.34 7.91 13.91
C ALA A 266 -3.14 9.34 14.43
N LYS A 267 -2.40 10.18 13.69
CA LYS A 267 -1.96 11.49 14.16
C LYS A 267 -2.42 12.63 13.28
N THR A 268 -2.23 12.52 11.98
CA THR A 268 -2.51 13.60 11.03
C THR A 268 -3.63 13.20 10.10
N GLN A 269 -4.54 14.14 9.86
CA GLN A 269 -5.60 14.05 8.88
C GLN A 269 -5.74 15.40 8.17
N HIS A 270 -5.85 15.38 6.87
CA HIS A 270 -6.07 16.58 6.06
C HIS A 270 -6.72 16.25 4.72
N ASN A 271 -7.11 17.28 3.98
CA ASN A 271 -7.51 17.15 2.61
C ASN A 271 -6.30 16.95 1.71
N GLU A 272 -6.44 16.16 0.66
CA GLU A 272 -5.47 16.03 -0.43
C GLU A 272 -5.80 16.93 -1.63
N VAL A 273 -4.98 16.89 -2.69
CA VAL A 273 -5.07 17.82 -3.82
C VAL A 273 -6.36 17.64 -4.62
N ALA A 274 -6.76 16.38 -4.88
CA ALA A 274 -7.98 16.13 -5.63
C ALA A 274 -9.24 16.39 -4.78
N PRO A 275 -10.34 16.86 -5.37
CA PRO A 275 -11.62 16.96 -4.67
C PRO A 275 -12.05 15.62 -4.07
N ALA A 276 -12.59 15.63 -2.86
CA ALA A 276 -12.98 14.46 -2.06
C ALA A 276 -11.84 13.47 -1.72
N GLN A 277 -10.59 13.88 -1.90
CA GLN A 277 -9.41 13.13 -1.49
C GLN A 277 -8.89 13.61 -0.14
N HIS A 278 -8.44 12.66 0.68
CA HIS A 278 -7.96 12.89 2.05
C HIS A 278 -6.79 11.97 2.37
N GLU A 279 -6.04 12.31 3.43
CA GLU A 279 -4.94 11.50 3.94
C GLU A 279 -5.05 11.28 5.45
N LEU A 280 -4.57 10.12 5.89
CA LEU A 280 -4.33 9.78 7.28
C LEU A 280 -2.89 9.30 7.45
N ALA A 281 -2.14 9.94 8.34
CA ALA A 281 -0.76 9.55 8.64
C ALA A 281 -0.64 9.13 10.12
N PRO A 282 -0.23 7.87 10.41
CA PRO A 282 0.10 7.40 11.74
C PRO A 282 1.55 7.75 12.12
N ILE A 283 1.87 7.68 13.41
CA ILE A 283 3.26 7.60 13.86
C ILE A 283 3.80 6.21 13.45
N TYR A 284 5.08 6.16 13.12
CA TYR A 284 5.75 4.92 12.72
C TYR A 284 5.78 3.87 13.85
N GLU A 285 5.79 2.60 13.45
CA GLU A 285 5.91 1.43 14.29
C GLU A 285 6.91 0.43 13.69
N THR A 286 7.22 -0.65 14.42
CA THR A 286 7.96 -1.78 13.85
C THR A 286 7.25 -2.31 12.59
N ALA A 287 7.99 -2.72 11.59
CA ALA A 287 7.43 -2.97 10.26
C ALA A 287 6.29 -4.01 10.25
N ASN A 288 6.34 -5.07 11.06
CA ASN A 288 5.26 -6.06 11.16
C ASN A 288 3.99 -5.47 11.79
N ILE A 289 4.11 -4.67 12.85
CA ILE A 289 2.97 -3.99 13.49
C ILE A 289 2.41 -2.91 12.56
N ALA A 290 3.27 -2.12 11.89
CA ALA A 290 2.84 -1.12 10.94
C ALA A 290 2.06 -1.72 9.77
N VAL A 291 2.45 -2.90 9.28
CA VAL A 291 1.74 -3.64 8.23
C VAL A 291 0.35 -4.08 8.72
N ASP A 292 0.27 -4.67 9.92
CA ASP A 292 -1.02 -5.07 10.50
C ASP A 292 -1.91 -3.85 10.75
N HIS A 293 -1.37 -2.77 11.32
CA HIS A 293 -2.09 -1.51 11.53
C HIS A 293 -2.59 -0.91 10.22
N ASN A 294 -1.81 -0.94 9.14
CA ASN A 294 -2.27 -0.42 7.86
C ASN A 294 -3.45 -1.23 7.27
N GLN A 295 -3.46 -2.55 7.44
CA GLN A 295 -4.62 -3.38 7.08
C GLN A 295 -5.86 -3.00 7.91
N LEU A 296 -5.70 -2.81 9.23
CA LEU A 296 -6.77 -2.35 10.11
C LEU A 296 -7.27 -0.95 9.74
N VAL A 297 -6.36 -0.04 9.39
CA VAL A 297 -6.71 1.31 8.90
C VAL A 297 -7.60 1.23 7.67
N MET A 298 -7.20 0.47 6.65
CA MET A 298 -7.98 0.32 5.42
C MET A 298 -9.36 -0.30 5.66
N GLU A 299 -9.46 -1.26 6.56
CA GLU A 299 -10.72 -1.88 6.95
C GLU A 299 -11.60 -0.92 7.75
N ALA A 300 -11.04 -0.24 8.76
CA ALA A 300 -11.75 0.75 9.57
C ALA A 300 -12.26 1.91 8.72
N MET A 301 -11.47 2.41 7.74
CA MET A 301 -11.88 3.46 6.81
C MET A 301 -13.17 3.09 6.08
N LYS A 302 -13.25 1.87 5.54
CA LYS A 302 -14.45 1.40 4.82
C LYS A 302 -15.65 1.22 5.77
N ARG A 303 -15.42 0.65 6.96
CA ARG A 303 -16.46 0.38 7.94
C ARG A 303 -17.03 1.66 8.55
N VAL A 304 -16.18 2.62 8.89
CA VAL A 304 -16.62 3.90 9.45
C VAL A 304 -17.30 4.75 8.39
N ALA A 305 -16.80 4.79 7.13
CA ALA A 305 -17.44 5.51 6.04
C ALA A 305 -18.90 5.06 5.85
N TYR A 306 -19.15 3.76 5.95
CA TYR A 306 -20.51 3.22 5.82
C TYR A 306 -21.47 3.79 6.87
N LYS A 307 -21.00 4.06 8.11
CA LYS A 307 -21.80 4.64 9.20
C LYS A 307 -22.17 6.11 8.95
N HIS A 308 -21.41 6.80 8.12
CA HIS A 308 -21.61 8.21 7.73
C HIS A 308 -22.29 8.38 6.37
N ASP A 309 -22.94 7.32 5.85
CA ASP A 309 -23.50 7.29 4.50
C ASP A 309 -22.50 7.67 3.40
N LEU A 310 -21.23 7.31 3.63
CA LEU A 310 -20.12 7.45 2.72
C LEU A 310 -19.59 6.08 2.27
N ARG A 311 -18.78 6.08 1.21
CA ARG A 311 -17.91 4.98 0.82
C ARG A 311 -16.48 5.49 0.73
N CYS A 312 -15.55 4.73 1.28
CA CYS A 312 -14.11 4.97 1.14
C CYS A 312 -13.58 4.20 -0.06
N LEU A 313 -12.98 4.91 -1.00
CA LEU A 313 -12.32 4.35 -2.17
C LEU A 313 -10.82 4.32 -1.92
N LEU A 314 -10.24 3.13 -1.93
CA LEU A 314 -8.80 2.90 -1.78
C LEU A 314 -8.11 2.57 -3.10
N HIS A 315 -8.86 2.54 -4.22
CA HIS A 315 -8.25 2.38 -5.54
C HIS A 315 -7.29 3.54 -5.81
N GLU A 316 -6.15 3.27 -6.45
CA GLU A 316 -5.08 4.24 -6.72
C GLU A 316 -5.51 5.37 -7.65
N LYS A 317 -6.48 5.14 -8.53
CA LYS A 317 -6.99 6.12 -9.50
C LYS A 317 -8.50 5.99 -9.69
N PRO A 318 -9.33 6.41 -8.70
CA PRO A 318 -10.79 6.27 -8.82
C PRO A 318 -11.36 7.14 -9.93
N TYR A 319 -10.76 8.30 -10.18
CA TYR A 319 -11.21 9.29 -11.19
C TYR A 319 -10.08 9.63 -12.14
N ALA A 320 -10.37 9.68 -13.43
CA ALA A 320 -9.42 10.13 -14.43
C ALA A 320 -9.25 11.68 -14.37
N GLY A 321 -8.06 12.16 -14.71
CA GLY A 321 -7.79 13.60 -14.83
C GLY A 321 -7.45 14.35 -13.55
N VAL A 322 -7.59 13.72 -12.37
CA VAL A 322 -7.21 14.30 -11.07
C VAL A 322 -6.13 13.43 -10.39
N ASN A 323 -5.57 13.89 -9.27
CA ASN A 323 -4.57 13.11 -8.52
C ASN A 323 -5.13 11.73 -8.14
N GLY A 324 -4.24 10.77 -8.06
CA GLY A 324 -4.51 9.43 -7.52
C GLY A 324 -4.06 9.32 -6.07
N SER A 325 -4.33 8.18 -5.44
CA SER A 325 -3.98 7.87 -4.06
C SER A 325 -2.88 6.84 -3.96
N GLY A 326 -1.94 7.07 -3.07
CA GLY A 326 -0.85 6.15 -2.73
C GLY A 326 -0.69 5.96 -1.23
N LYS A 327 0.46 5.39 -0.87
CA LYS A 327 1.00 5.34 0.49
C LYS A 327 2.44 5.75 0.44
N HIS A 328 2.80 6.82 1.14
CA HIS A 328 4.21 7.14 1.35
C HIS A 328 4.73 6.25 2.46
N ASN A 329 5.58 5.30 2.10
CA ASN A 329 6.12 4.31 3.03
C ASN A 329 7.41 4.86 3.65
N ASN A 330 7.30 5.51 4.79
CA ASN A 330 8.43 6.08 5.54
C ASN A 330 9.16 4.96 6.28
N TRP A 331 10.31 4.53 5.75
CA TRP A 331 11.11 3.42 6.26
C TRP A 331 12.39 3.91 6.94
N SER A 332 12.70 3.35 8.12
CA SER A 332 13.92 3.61 8.86
C SER A 332 14.41 2.35 9.60
N ILE A 333 15.65 2.38 10.12
CA ILE A 333 16.27 1.29 10.86
C ILE A 333 16.88 1.81 12.15
N THR A 334 16.51 1.15 13.27
CA THR A 334 16.88 1.61 14.60
C THR A 334 17.31 0.42 15.46
N THR A 335 18.34 0.60 16.27
CA THR A 335 18.78 -0.37 17.27
C THR A 335 17.83 -0.43 18.45
N ASP A 336 17.81 -1.54 19.18
CA ASP A 336 16.99 -1.70 20.40
C ASP A 336 17.41 -0.77 21.56
N ASN A 337 18.58 -0.13 21.49
CA ASN A 337 19.03 0.89 22.42
C ASN A 337 18.85 2.34 21.89
N GLY A 338 18.10 2.52 20.80
CA GLY A 338 17.57 3.81 20.32
C GLY A 338 18.44 4.57 19.32
N GLU A 339 19.50 3.95 18.77
CA GLU A 339 20.33 4.54 17.72
C GLU A 339 19.64 4.37 16.34
N ASN A 340 19.27 5.47 15.69
CA ASN A 340 18.77 5.46 14.32
C ASN A 340 19.96 5.47 13.34
N LEU A 341 20.10 4.43 12.54
CA LEU A 341 21.22 4.29 11.60
C LEU A 341 21.12 5.23 10.38
N LEU A 342 19.97 5.86 10.19
CA LEU A 342 19.73 6.88 9.17
C LEU A 342 19.78 8.32 9.70
N ASP A 343 20.19 8.51 10.93
CA ASP A 343 20.41 9.85 11.48
C ASP A 343 21.80 10.36 11.07
N PRO A 344 21.88 11.40 10.19
CA PRO A 344 23.15 11.96 9.76
C PRO A 344 23.86 12.74 10.89
N GLY A 345 23.12 13.14 11.92
CA GLY A 345 23.60 14.08 12.95
C GLY A 345 23.92 15.47 12.40
N ASP A 346 24.52 16.32 13.25
CA ASP A 346 24.85 17.72 12.89
C ASP A 346 25.96 17.84 11.85
N THR A 347 26.76 16.79 11.67
CA THR A 347 27.93 16.77 10.76
C THR A 347 27.91 15.49 9.90
N PRO A 348 27.03 15.41 8.88
CA PRO A 348 26.86 14.21 8.06
C PRO A 348 28.14 13.68 7.44
N ASN A 349 29.04 14.58 7.02
CA ASN A 349 30.31 14.24 6.40
C ASN A 349 31.33 13.60 7.35
N LYS A 350 31.13 13.68 8.67
CA LYS A 350 31.98 13.07 9.70
C LYS A 350 31.36 11.83 10.34
N ASN A 351 30.09 11.59 10.11
CA ASN A 351 29.40 10.40 10.60
C ASN A 351 29.67 9.21 9.66
N ILE A 352 30.80 8.56 9.86
CA ILE A 352 31.30 7.49 8.98
C ILE A 352 30.35 6.28 8.97
N GLN A 353 29.73 5.95 10.12
CA GLN A 353 28.72 4.89 10.17
C GLN A 353 27.50 5.22 9.31
N PHE A 354 26.97 6.44 9.43
CA PHE A 354 25.87 6.90 8.59
C PHE A 354 26.24 6.87 7.10
N LEU A 355 27.44 7.34 6.74
CA LEU A 355 27.90 7.33 5.34
C LEU A 355 28.04 5.91 4.78
N LEU A 356 28.50 4.95 5.60
CA LEU A 356 28.52 3.54 5.20
C LEU A 356 27.10 2.99 4.99
N VAL A 357 26.19 3.27 5.92
CA VAL A 357 24.78 2.85 5.81
C VAL A 357 24.14 3.45 4.56
N LEU A 358 24.35 4.74 4.31
CA LEU A 358 23.86 5.42 3.08
C LEU A 358 24.44 4.78 1.82
N ALA A 359 25.74 4.51 1.77
CA ALA A 359 26.39 3.87 0.63
C ALA A 359 25.83 2.46 0.37
N CYS A 360 25.57 1.69 1.43
CA CYS A 360 24.91 0.38 1.33
C CYS A 360 23.48 0.48 0.78
N ILE A 361 22.70 1.48 1.21
CA ILE A 361 21.34 1.68 0.70
C ILE A 361 21.36 2.11 -0.79
N LEU A 362 22.24 3.03 -1.17
CA LEU A 362 22.41 3.40 -2.59
C LEU A 362 22.75 2.18 -3.46
N ARG A 363 23.69 1.34 -3.00
CA ARG A 363 24.03 0.09 -3.66
C ARG A 363 22.83 -0.85 -3.75
N ALA A 364 22.10 -1.05 -2.66
CA ALA A 364 20.94 -1.93 -2.59
C ALA A 364 19.85 -1.51 -3.58
N VAL A 365 19.49 -0.23 -3.57
CA VAL A 365 18.44 0.32 -4.43
C VAL A 365 18.85 0.32 -5.90
N ASP A 366 20.08 0.70 -6.23
CA ASP A 366 20.57 0.70 -7.61
C ASP A 366 20.65 -0.71 -8.20
N ARG A 367 21.16 -1.67 -7.41
CA ARG A 367 21.32 -3.06 -7.84
C ARG A 367 19.99 -3.77 -8.05
N HIS A 368 19.00 -3.43 -7.23
CA HIS A 368 17.70 -4.10 -7.19
C HIS A 368 16.52 -3.14 -7.46
N ALA A 369 16.76 -2.11 -8.28
CA ALA A 369 15.72 -1.14 -8.67
C ALA A 369 14.51 -1.82 -9.34
N ASP A 370 14.74 -2.87 -10.11
CA ASP A 370 13.72 -3.72 -10.73
C ASP A 370 12.83 -4.43 -9.70
N LEU A 371 13.42 -5.03 -8.67
CA LEU A 371 12.68 -5.66 -7.57
C LEU A 371 11.91 -4.65 -6.72
N LEU A 372 12.53 -3.51 -6.42
CA LEU A 372 11.86 -2.46 -5.65
C LEU A 372 10.66 -1.90 -6.44
N ARG A 373 10.80 -1.69 -7.76
CA ARG A 373 9.68 -1.32 -8.64
C ARG A 373 8.58 -2.39 -8.63
N GLN A 374 8.94 -3.65 -8.74
CA GLN A 374 7.99 -4.76 -8.71
C GLN A 374 7.22 -4.82 -7.38
N SER A 375 7.88 -4.57 -6.25
CA SER A 375 7.26 -4.64 -4.92
C SER A 375 6.11 -3.66 -4.70
N ALA A 376 6.02 -2.62 -5.52
CA ALA A 376 4.93 -1.63 -5.54
C ALA A 376 4.10 -1.71 -6.83
N SER A 377 4.11 -2.87 -7.50
CA SER A 377 3.36 -3.08 -8.73
C SER A 377 1.96 -3.60 -8.45
N ASP A 378 0.97 -2.85 -8.88
CA ASP A 378 -0.45 -3.18 -8.81
C ASP A 378 -1.18 -2.66 -10.06
N VAL A 379 -2.35 -3.25 -10.37
CA VAL A 379 -3.18 -2.84 -11.52
C VAL A 379 -3.61 -1.39 -11.40
N GLY A 380 -4.04 -0.97 -10.19
CA GLY A 380 -4.45 0.40 -9.91
C GLY A 380 -3.29 1.38 -10.06
N ASN A 381 -2.10 0.99 -9.62
CA ASN A 381 -0.88 1.78 -9.71
C ASN A 381 -0.40 2.02 -11.15
N ASP A 382 -0.71 1.11 -12.08
CA ASP A 382 -0.47 1.31 -13.51
C ASP A 382 -1.25 2.52 -14.07
N HIS A 383 -2.35 2.93 -13.43
CA HIS A 383 -3.14 4.12 -13.78
C HIS A 383 -2.64 5.38 -13.08
N ARG A 384 -1.94 5.25 -11.92
CA ARG A 384 -1.53 6.36 -11.07
C ARG A 384 -0.13 6.87 -11.40
N LEU A 385 0.84 5.98 -11.61
CA LEU A 385 2.26 6.33 -11.72
C LEU A 385 2.58 7.24 -12.92
N GLY A 386 3.50 8.20 -12.70
CA GLY A 386 4.08 9.03 -13.74
C GLY A 386 3.46 10.41 -13.92
N ALA A 387 2.48 10.81 -13.10
CA ALA A 387 1.89 12.14 -13.12
C ALA A 387 1.16 12.46 -11.81
N ASN A 388 0.80 13.73 -11.59
CA ASN A 388 -0.06 14.17 -10.49
C ASN A 388 0.46 13.70 -9.11
N GLU A 389 1.68 14.07 -8.78
CA GLU A 389 2.39 13.72 -7.52
C GLU A 389 2.74 12.24 -7.35
N ALA A 390 2.37 11.35 -8.27
CA ALA A 390 2.82 9.98 -8.26
C ALA A 390 4.16 9.82 -8.97
N PRO A 391 5.16 9.12 -8.39
CA PRO A 391 6.49 9.00 -9.01
C PRO A 391 6.45 8.27 -10.35
N PRO A 392 7.43 8.50 -11.24
CA PRO A 392 7.55 7.74 -12.48
C PRO A 392 7.93 6.27 -12.18
N ALA A 393 7.78 5.40 -13.20
CA ALA A 393 8.11 3.97 -13.08
C ALA A 393 9.63 3.68 -13.03
N ILE A 394 10.46 4.71 -12.94
CA ILE A 394 11.93 4.63 -12.82
C ILE A 394 12.30 4.85 -11.35
N ILE A 395 12.96 3.88 -10.74
CA ILE A 395 13.50 4.06 -9.40
C ILE A 395 14.71 4.99 -9.45
N SER A 396 14.66 6.06 -8.65
CA SER A 396 15.78 6.96 -8.37
C SER A 396 15.78 7.36 -6.90
N VAL A 397 16.92 7.83 -6.40
CA VAL A 397 17.08 8.24 -5.00
C VAL A 397 17.28 9.75 -4.94
N PHE A 398 16.44 10.42 -4.17
CA PHE A 398 16.60 11.83 -3.82
C PHE A 398 17.33 11.93 -2.49
N LEU A 399 18.43 12.69 -2.44
CA LEU A 399 19.21 12.91 -1.21
C LEU A 399 19.12 14.35 -0.68
N GLY A 400 18.70 15.29 -1.51
CA GLY A 400 18.80 16.72 -1.26
C GLY A 400 20.22 17.26 -1.47
N ASP A 401 20.32 18.58 -1.58
CA ASP A 401 21.56 19.27 -1.98
C ASP A 401 22.75 19.01 -1.05
N GLN A 402 22.49 18.84 0.24
CA GLN A 402 23.55 18.66 1.25
C GLN A 402 24.22 17.30 1.11
N LEU A 403 23.44 16.23 1.11
CA LEU A 403 24.00 14.87 1.03
C LEU A 403 24.52 14.56 -0.37
N GLU A 404 23.88 15.07 -1.43
CA GLU A 404 24.42 14.95 -2.78
C GLU A 404 25.81 15.57 -2.91
N ASP A 405 26.02 16.75 -2.32
CA ASP A 405 27.33 17.42 -2.30
C ASP A 405 28.36 16.57 -1.51
N VAL A 406 27.99 16.00 -0.38
CA VAL A 406 28.84 15.07 0.38
C VAL A 406 29.23 13.85 -0.45
N VAL A 407 28.26 13.20 -1.10
CA VAL A 407 28.52 12.05 -1.98
C VAL A 407 29.45 12.42 -3.13
N ARG A 408 29.23 13.57 -3.78
CA ARG A 408 30.09 14.05 -4.85
C ARG A 408 31.52 14.28 -4.37
N GLN A 409 31.74 14.93 -3.23
CA GLN A 409 33.08 15.13 -2.66
C GLN A 409 33.77 13.79 -2.39
N LEU A 410 33.07 12.81 -1.79
CA LEU A 410 33.60 11.47 -1.52
C LEU A 410 34.00 10.72 -2.82
N VAL A 411 33.20 10.85 -3.86
CA VAL A 411 33.51 10.23 -5.17
C VAL A 411 34.72 10.90 -5.84
N GLU A 412 34.77 12.23 -5.86
CA GLU A 412 35.81 13.00 -6.57
C GLU A 412 37.15 12.97 -5.83
N THR A 413 37.16 13.15 -4.51
CA THR A 413 38.38 13.35 -3.73
C THR A 413 38.67 12.24 -2.72
N GLY A 414 37.68 11.41 -2.40
CA GLY A 414 37.77 10.40 -1.33
C GLY A 414 37.57 10.96 0.07
N ASP A 415 37.31 12.26 0.22
CA ASP A 415 37.03 12.93 1.50
C ASP A 415 35.97 14.02 1.30
N ALA A 416 35.10 14.21 2.31
CA ALA A 416 34.09 15.25 2.34
C ALA A 416 34.43 16.29 3.39
N ALA A 417 35.25 17.29 3.01
CA ALA A 417 35.78 18.30 3.92
C ALA A 417 34.75 19.38 4.32
N LYS A 418 33.69 19.58 3.52
CA LYS A 418 32.72 20.69 3.70
C LYS A 418 31.29 20.15 3.63
N VAL A 419 30.41 20.76 4.42
CA VAL A 419 28.96 20.55 4.38
C VAL A 419 28.28 21.87 4.05
N LYS A 420 27.37 21.86 3.09
CA LYS A 420 26.46 23.00 2.86
C LYS A 420 25.56 23.15 4.08
N GLN A 421 25.59 24.29 4.74
CA GLN A 421 24.67 24.58 5.84
C GLN A 421 23.33 25.09 5.27
N GLY A 422 22.20 24.67 5.86
CA GLY A 422 20.92 25.29 5.68
C GLY A 422 21.00 26.76 6.18
N GLY A 423 20.43 27.70 5.42
CA GLY A 423 20.36 29.12 5.83
C GLY A 423 19.24 29.34 6.86
N LYS A 424 19.27 30.48 7.56
CA LYS A 424 18.10 30.95 8.31
C LYS A 424 17.04 31.50 7.37
N LEU A 425 15.80 31.18 7.66
CA LEU A 425 14.62 31.78 7.03
C LEU A 425 14.18 32.94 7.92
N GLU A 426 14.44 34.16 7.45
CA GLU A 426 13.95 35.38 8.06
C GLU A 426 12.61 35.75 7.43
N THR A 427 11.54 35.77 8.22
CA THR A 427 10.22 36.15 7.74
C THR A 427 10.07 37.63 7.41
N GLY A 428 11.04 38.46 7.89
CA GLY A 428 10.98 39.92 7.74
C GLY A 428 9.91 40.60 8.61
N VAL A 429 9.25 39.86 9.50
CA VAL A 429 8.20 40.35 10.40
C VAL A 429 8.66 40.17 11.84
N SER A 430 8.77 41.26 12.59
CA SER A 430 9.33 41.27 13.96
C SER A 430 8.57 40.41 14.99
N THR A 431 7.33 40.05 14.71
CA THR A 431 6.48 39.19 15.56
C THR A 431 6.50 37.70 15.18
N LEU A 432 7.16 37.35 14.09
CA LEU A 432 7.32 35.95 13.66
C LEU A 432 8.75 35.48 14.01
N PRO A 433 8.91 34.25 14.51
CA PRO A 433 10.21 33.69 14.80
C PRO A 433 11.00 33.43 13.51
N ASP A 434 12.30 33.67 13.59
CA ASP A 434 13.25 33.12 12.60
C ASP A 434 13.45 31.64 12.89
N PHE A 435 13.58 30.83 11.83
CA PHE A 435 13.84 29.40 11.97
C PHE A 435 14.90 28.96 10.97
N GLU A 436 15.59 27.86 11.32
CA GLU A 436 16.57 27.27 10.42
C GLU A 436 15.85 26.63 9.22
N LYS A 437 16.37 26.92 8.03
CA LYS A 437 15.89 26.25 6.82
C LYS A 437 16.31 24.79 6.86
N ASP A 438 15.34 23.88 6.70
CA ASP A 438 15.65 22.47 6.54
C ASP A 438 16.59 22.29 5.31
N ALA A 439 17.66 21.54 5.51
CA ALA A 439 18.63 21.28 4.44
C ALA A 439 18.13 20.25 3.43
N THR A 440 17.06 19.53 3.75
CA THR A 440 16.40 18.58 2.88
C THR A 440 15.06 19.13 2.42
N ASP A 441 15.00 19.64 1.19
CA ASP A 441 13.72 19.93 0.52
C ASP A 441 13.10 18.62 0.03
N ARG A 442 11.77 18.57 -0.08
CA ARG A 442 11.05 17.38 -0.58
C ARG A 442 10.93 17.47 -2.10
N ASN A 443 11.40 16.43 -2.80
CA ASN A 443 11.12 16.26 -4.22
C ASN A 443 9.91 15.33 -4.39
N ARG A 444 8.75 15.89 -4.69
CA ARG A 444 7.49 15.15 -4.84
C ARG A 444 7.48 14.18 -6.02
N THR A 445 8.41 14.34 -6.97
CA THR A 445 8.52 13.46 -8.14
C THR A 445 9.47 12.29 -7.90
N SER A 446 10.23 12.28 -6.80
CA SER A 446 11.17 11.19 -6.49
C SER A 446 10.45 9.96 -5.94
N PRO A 447 10.71 8.76 -6.44
CA PRO A 447 10.13 7.52 -5.92
C PRO A 447 10.72 7.07 -4.58
N PHE A 448 11.97 7.45 -4.28
CA PHE A 448 12.66 7.06 -3.05
C PHE A 448 13.49 8.25 -2.52
N ALA A 449 12.99 8.92 -1.49
CA ALA A 449 13.52 10.18 -1.00
C ALA A 449 14.06 10.07 0.43
N PHE A 450 15.27 10.57 0.67
CA PHE A 450 15.80 10.78 2.02
C PHE A 450 15.16 12.01 2.66
N THR A 451 14.55 11.85 3.84
CA THR A 451 13.82 12.91 4.54
C THR A 451 14.32 13.09 5.98
N GLY A 452 15.62 13.35 6.13
CA GLY A 452 16.27 13.67 7.39
C GLY A 452 16.81 12.47 8.18
N ASN A 453 16.00 11.49 8.53
CA ASN A 453 16.41 10.30 9.28
C ASN A 453 15.70 9.02 8.83
N LYS A 454 15.14 9.03 7.63
CA LYS A 454 14.38 7.94 7.01
C LYS A 454 14.37 8.08 5.49
N PHE A 455 14.01 7.00 4.82
CA PHE A 455 13.67 7.04 3.40
C PHE A 455 12.16 6.90 3.22
N GLU A 456 11.61 7.72 2.35
CA GLU A 456 10.21 7.71 1.95
C GLU A 456 10.08 7.02 0.59
N PHE A 457 9.48 5.83 0.56
CA PHE A 457 9.16 5.13 -0.68
C PHE A 457 7.74 5.49 -1.12
N ARG A 458 7.63 6.33 -2.15
CA ARG A 458 6.40 7.02 -2.57
C ARG A 458 5.58 6.25 -3.61
N MET A 459 6.05 5.10 -4.06
CA MET A 459 5.46 4.37 -5.18
C MET A 459 4.33 3.42 -4.79
N VAL A 460 4.16 3.11 -3.50
CA VAL A 460 3.18 2.12 -3.05
C VAL A 460 1.76 2.59 -3.31
N GLY A 461 0.90 1.71 -3.85
CA GLY A 461 -0.49 1.99 -4.13
C GLY A 461 -1.36 2.07 -2.88
N SER A 462 -2.42 2.88 -2.92
CA SER A 462 -3.34 3.09 -1.79
C SER A 462 -4.05 1.81 -1.35
N ALA A 463 -4.43 0.93 -2.28
CA ALA A 463 -5.09 -0.33 -1.97
C ALA A 463 -4.12 -1.44 -1.54
N ASP A 464 -2.82 -1.29 -1.83
CA ASP A 464 -1.82 -2.32 -1.60
C ASP A 464 -1.44 -2.50 -0.12
N SER A 465 -0.97 -3.72 0.19
CA SER A 465 -0.27 -3.98 1.46
C SER A 465 1.16 -3.46 1.40
N ILE A 466 1.59 -2.77 2.44
CA ILE A 466 2.99 -2.33 2.57
C ILE A 466 3.97 -3.47 2.91
N ALA A 467 3.51 -4.71 3.05
CA ALA A 467 4.36 -5.85 3.37
C ALA A 467 5.40 -6.14 2.27
N SER A 468 4.98 -6.16 0.99
CA SER A 468 5.87 -6.47 -0.14
C SER A 468 7.01 -5.45 -0.31
N PRO A 469 6.76 -4.13 -0.33
CA PRO A 469 7.85 -3.14 -0.44
C PRO A 469 8.81 -3.20 0.76
N ASN A 470 8.31 -3.42 1.99
CA ASN A 470 9.16 -3.53 3.17
C ASN A 470 9.98 -4.83 3.17
N THR A 471 9.39 -5.96 2.74
CA THR A 471 10.13 -7.21 2.55
C THR A 471 11.29 -7.03 1.58
N THR A 472 11.04 -6.36 0.46
CA THR A 472 12.06 -6.10 -0.56
C THR A 472 13.14 -5.14 -0.06
N LEU A 473 12.76 -4.00 0.55
CA LEU A 473 13.72 -3.05 1.13
C LEU A 473 14.61 -3.73 2.17
N ASN A 474 14.03 -4.48 3.10
CA ASN A 474 14.80 -5.19 4.12
C ASN A 474 15.77 -6.20 3.50
N ALA A 475 15.34 -6.96 2.48
CA ALA A 475 16.17 -7.98 1.83
C ALA A 475 17.36 -7.37 1.07
N ILE A 476 17.12 -6.35 0.24
CA ILE A 476 18.18 -5.73 -0.57
C ILE A 476 19.20 -4.98 0.30
N VAL A 477 18.75 -4.36 1.39
CA VAL A 477 19.63 -3.68 2.34
C VAL A 477 20.41 -4.70 3.19
N ALA A 478 19.78 -5.80 3.60
CA ALA A 478 20.48 -6.91 4.28
C ALA A 478 21.61 -7.47 3.41
N GLU A 479 21.41 -7.61 2.09
CA GLU A 479 22.48 -8.06 1.18
C GLU A 479 23.66 -7.08 1.18
N ALA A 480 23.41 -5.79 1.06
CA ALA A 480 24.46 -4.77 1.05
C ALA A 480 25.22 -4.71 2.39
N PHE A 481 24.50 -4.81 3.51
CA PHE A 481 25.13 -4.90 4.85
C PHE A 481 25.93 -6.16 5.03
N CYS A 482 25.45 -7.32 4.55
CA CYS A 482 26.19 -8.58 4.59
C CYS A 482 27.52 -8.45 3.84
N GLU A 483 27.50 -7.94 2.61
CA GLU A 483 28.71 -7.76 1.80
C GLU A 483 29.71 -6.78 2.46
N ALA A 484 29.24 -5.67 3.02
CA ALA A 484 30.08 -4.72 3.74
C ALA A 484 30.64 -5.32 5.03
N ALA A 485 29.83 -5.99 5.84
CA ALA A 485 30.27 -6.64 7.08
C ALA A 485 31.31 -7.74 6.82
N ASP A 486 31.12 -8.56 5.77
CA ASP A 486 32.06 -9.62 5.38
C ASP A 486 33.46 -9.07 5.05
N ARG A 487 33.53 -7.86 4.50
CA ARG A 487 34.81 -7.17 4.21
C ARG A 487 35.39 -6.58 5.48
N LEU A 488 34.60 -5.86 6.26
CA LEU A 488 35.05 -5.19 7.48
C LEU A 488 35.55 -6.16 8.56
N GLU A 489 34.90 -7.30 8.72
CA GLU A 489 35.32 -8.34 9.67
C GLU A 489 36.68 -8.97 9.33
N LYS A 490 37.08 -8.92 8.06
CA LYS A 490 38.36 -9.47 7.56
C LYS A 490 39.42 -8.40 7.37
N ALA A 491 39.09 -7.13 7.56
CA ALA A 491 39.98 -6.01 7.28
C ALA A 491 41.18 -6.01 8.25
N ALA A 492 42.35 -5.78 7.71
CA ALA A 492 43.56 -5.55 8.52
C ALA A 492 43.58 -4.15 9.13
N ASP A 493 42.99 -3.18 8.45
CA ASP A 493 42.77 -1.81 8.88
C ASP A 493 41.30 -1.47 8.68
N PHE A 494 40.56 -1.38 9.77
CA PHE A 494 39.12 -1.16 9.76
C PHE A 494 38.74 0.19 9.15
N ASP A 495 39.42 1.26 9.58
CA ASP A 495 39.09 2.62 9.14
C ASP A 495 39.35 2.79 7.64
N LEU A 496 40.46 2.26 7.14
CA LEU A 496 40.76 2.28 5.70
C LEU A 496 39.72 1.51 4.90
N GLU A 497 39.36 0.29 5.32
CA GLU A 497 38.37 -0.52 4.64
C GLU A 497 36.98 0.11 4.60
N VAL A 498 36.55 0.77 5.69
CA VAL A 498 35.29 1.52 5.72
C VAL A 498 35.29 2.62 4.66
N HIS A 499 36.37 3.41 4.59
CA HIS A 499 36.52 4.46 3.58
C HIS A 499 36.53 3.90 2.15
N ASP A 500 37.23 2.80 1.94
CA ASP A 500 37.28 2.13 0.63
C ASP A 500 35.90 1.63 0.19
N ILE A 501 35.11 1.01 1.08
CA ILE A 501 33.73 0.57 0.82
C ILE A 501 32.83 1.75 0.48
N ILE A 502 32.87 2.81 1.28
CA ILE A 502 32.04 4.02 1.05
C ILE A 502 32.35 4.59 -0.34
N LYS A 503 33.64 4.81 -0.64
CA LYS A 503 34.06 5.36 -1.93
C LYS A 503 33.67 4.46 -3.10
N GLU A 504 33.92 3.15 -3.00
CA GLU A 504 33.60 2.18 -4.03
C GLU A 504 32.08 2.14 -4.30
N TYR A 505 31.26 2.01 -3.24
CA TYR A 505 29.81 1.90 -3.40
C TYR A 505 29.20 3.21 -3.92
N MET A 506 29.60 4.36 -3.38
CA MET A 506 29.12 5.65 -3.88
C MET A 506 29.53 5.89 -5.33
N THR A 507 30.77 5.57 -5.70
CA THR A 507 31.24 5.72 -7.09
C THR A 507 30.47 4.84 -8.06
N ALA A 508 30.23 3.57 -7.69
CA ALA A 508 29.55 2.60 -8.56
C ALA A 508 28.04 2.89 -8.69
N HIS A 509 27.41 3.41 -7.64
CA HIS A 509 25.96 3.51 -7.51
C HIS A 509 25.41 4.94 -7.50
N GLN A 510 26.25 5.99 -7.68
CA GLN A 510 25.77 7.38 -7.79
C GLN A 510 24.81 7.59 -8.97
N ARG A 511 24.80 6.70 -9.96
CA ARG A 511 23.88 6.79 -11.12
C ARG A 511 22.40 6.74 -10.73
N ILE A 512 22.05 6.19 -9.55
CA ILE A 512 20.66 6.13 -9.06
C ILE A 512 20.22 7.46 -8.45
N ILE A 513 21.16 8.36 -8.08
CA ILE A 513 20.86 9.64 -7.43
C ILE A 513 20.31 10.62 -8.46
N PHE A 514 19.15 11.18 -8.16
CA PHE A 514 18.53 12.20 -8.98
C PHE A 514 17.69 13.15 -8.13
N ASN A 515 18.05 14.45 -8.15
CA ASN A 515 17.37 15.51 -7.39
C ASN A 515 16.49 16.41 -8.27
N GLY A 516 16.39 16.14 -9.58
CA GLY A 516 15.63 16.94 -10.54
C GLY A 516 14.17 16.52 -10.67
N ASP A 517 13.51 17.08 -11.70
CA ASP A 517 12.12 16.76 -12.03
C ASP A 517 11.99 15.37 -12.67
N GLY A 518 11.41 14.42 -11.94
CA GLY A 518 11.20 13.03 -12.37
C GLY A 518 10.16 12.86 -13.47
N TYR A 519 9.37 13.89 -13.78
CA TYR A 519 8.33 13.82 -14.84
C TYR A 519 8.85 14.26 -16.21
N SER A 520 10.05 14.85 -16.27
CA SER A 520 10.59 15.37 -17.52
C SER A 520 10.98 14.26 -18.49
N ASP A 521 10.79 14.50 -19.78
CA ASP A 521 11.29 13.60 -20.85
C ASP A 521 12.82 13.51 -20.83
N GLU A 522 13.49 14.58 -20.43
CA GLU A 522 14.95 14.63 -20.25
C GLU A 522 15.39 13.62 -19.18
N TRP A 523 14.64 13.47 -18.08
CA TRP A 523 14.93 12.45 -17.07
C TRP A 523 14.77 11.03 -17.63
N VAL A 524 13.72 10.77 -18.40
CA VAL A 524 13.52 9.44 -19.01
C VAL A 524 14.71 9.08 -19.90
N ALA A 525 15.15 10.01 -20.74
CA ALA A 525 16.32 9.81 -21.61
C ALA A 525 17.63 9.64 -20.81
N GLU A 526 17.82 10.42 -19.74
CA GLU A 526 18.98 10.33 -18.87
C GLU A 526 19.00 9.02 -18.08
N ALA A 527 17.86 8.57 -17.58
CA ALA A 527 17.73 7.30 -16.87
C ALA A 527 18.09 6.10 -17.79
N GLU A 528 17.65 6.14 -19.05
CA GLU A 528 18.02 5.15 -20.05
C GLU A 528 19.54 5.17 -20.31
N ARG A 529 20.14 6.36 -20.45
CA ARG A 529 21.59 6.52 -20.61
C ARG A 529 22.37 5.97 -19.40
N ARG A 530 21.83 6.12 -18.19
CA ARG A 530 22.41 5.58 -16.96
C ARG A 530 22.17 4.06 -16.82
N GLY A 531 21.34 3.45 -17.68
CA GLY A 531 20.97 2.04 -17.62
C GLY A 531 20.03 1.71 -16.45
N LEU A 532 19.21 2.68 -16.03
CA LEU A 532 18.16 2.46 -15.00
C LEU A 532 16.93 1.83 -15.64
N PRO A 533 16.31 0.83 -15.00
CA PRO A 533 15.11 0.18 -15.55
C PRO A 533 13.90 1.13 -15.51
N ASN A 534 13.13 1.14 -16.62
CA ASN A 534 11.85 1.83 -16.72
C ASN A 534 10.74 0.80 -16.95
N ILE A 535 10.19 0.25 -15.87
CA ILE A 535 9.19 -0.82 -15.89
C ILE A 535 7.82 -0.22 -15.71
N LYS A 536 7.07 -0.07 -16.80
CA LYS A 536 5.86 0.74 -16.86
C LYS A 536 4.60 0.06 -16.29
N SER A 537 4.54 -1.27 -16.26
CA SER A 537 3.34 -1.99 -15.84
C SER A 537 3.64 -3.11 -14.86
N MET A 538 2.60 -3.49 -14.11
CA MET A 538 2.62 -4.61 -13.16
C MET A 538 3.10 -5.91 -13.82
N ILE A 539 2.56 -6.25 -14.99
CA ILE A 539 2.89 -7.53 -15.65
C ILE A 539 4.29 -7.53 -16.29
N GLU A 540 4.84 -6.37 -16.67
CA GLU A 540 6.23 -6.26 -17.08
C GLU A 540 7.19 -6.44 -15.90
N ALA A 541 6.78 -6.01 -14.70
CA ALA A 541 7.54 -6.19 -13.47
C ALA A 541 7.49 -7.63 -12.93
N ALA A 542 6.44 -8.38 -13.23
CA ALA A 542 6.15 -9.67 -12.59
C ALA A 542 7.33 -10.65 -12.65
N SER A 543 7.98 -10.79 -13.80
CA SER A 543 9.08 -11.74 -13.98
C SER A 543 10.38 -11.33 -13.29
N THR A 544 10.49 -10.15 -12.70
CA THR A 544 11.71 -9.73 -11.99
C THR A 544 11.96 -10.55 -10.74
N ILE A 545 10.90 -11.04 -10.07
CA ILE A 545 11.02 -11.83 -8.82
C ILE A 545 11.55 -13.23 -9.03
N THR A 546 11.49 -13.77 -10.24
CA THR A 546 11.96 -15.13 -10.59
C THR A 546 13.29 -15.12 -11.32
N THR A 547 13.92 -13.95 -11.53
CA THR A 547 15.30 -13.86 -12.08
C THR A 547 16.29 -14.56 -11.13
N ASP A 548 17.36 -15.13 -11.68
CA ASP A 548 18.39 -15.79 -10.86
C ASP A 548 18.99 -14.85 -9.82
N LYS A 549 19.08 -13.54 -10.12
CA LYS A 549 19.52 -12.51 -9.17
C LYS A 549 18.56 -12.39 -7.98
N ALA A 550 17.26 -12.33 -8.24
CA ALA A 550 16.23 -12.21 -7.21
C ALA A 550 16.14 -13.48 -6.35
N VAL A 551 16.13 -14.64 -7.00
CA VAL A 551 16.11 -15.93 -6.31
C VAL A 551 17.33 -16.08 -5.40
N ALA A 552 18.53 -15.79 -5.89
CA ALA A 552 19.76 -15.86 -5.10
C ALA A 552 19.73 -14.94 -3.88
N LEU A 553 19.19 -13.71 -4.02
CA LEU A 553 18.99 -12.78 -2.92
C LEU A 553 18.06 -13.39 -1.84
N PHE A 554 16.88 -13.80 -2.24
CA PHE A 554 15.85 -14.23 -1.29
C PHE A 554 16.17 -15.57 -0.63
N GLU A 555 16.75 -16.53 -1.38
CA GLU A 555 17.20 -17.83 -0.83
C GLU A 555 18.40 -17.67 0.11
N LYS A 556 19.34 -16.74 -0.18
CA LYS A 556 20.48 -16.44 0.69
C LYS A 556 20.06 -16.11 2.12
N PHE A 557 18.95 -15.39 2.27
CA PHE A 557 18.44 -14.97 3.58
C PHE A 557 17.20 -15.78 4.05
N GLY A 558 16.83 -16.83 3.34
CA GLY A 558 15.68 -17.67 3.69
C GLY A 558 14.33 -16.94 3.66
N ILE A 559 14.21 -15.85 2.88
CA ILE A 559 12.98 -15.03 2.80
C ILE A 559 11.95 -15.72 1.92
N PHE A 560 12.37 -16.15 0.73
CA PHE A 560 11.56 -16.95 -0.20
C PHE A 560 12.38 -18.08 -0.78
N THR A 561 11.72 -19.18 -1.07
CA THR A 561 12.23 -20.23 -1.96
C THR A 561 11.89 -19.88 -3.41
N ARG A 562 12.61 -20.48 -4.39
CA ARG A 562 12.28 -20.33 -5.82
C ARG A 562 10.81 -20.68 -6.11
N VAL A 563 10.29 -21.74 -5.52
CA VAL A 563 8.91 -22.21 -5.70
C VAL A 563 7.91 -21.18 -5.19
N GLU A 564 8.18 -20.54 -4.04
CA GLU A 564 7.33 -19.46 -3.52
C GLU A 564 7.34 -18.23 -4.44
N LEU A 565 8.48 -17.90 -5.09
CA LEU A 565 8.59 -16.79 -6.03
C LEU A 565 7.86 -17.08 -7.36
N GLU A 566 8.02 -18.27 -7.91
CA GLU A 566 7.33 -18.72 -9.13
C GLU A 566 5.81 -18.71 -8.93
N SER A 567 5.34 -19.15 -7.77
CA SER A 567 3.92 -19.07 -7.39
C SER A 567 3.42 -17.62 -7.38
N ARG A 568 4.21 -16.68 -6.85
CA ARG A 568 3.82 -15.26 -6.80
C ARG A 568 3.80 -14.61 -8.18
N GLU A 569 4.73 -14.96 -9.04
CA GLU A 569 4.70 -14.50 -10.44
C GLU A 569 3.41 -14.93 -11.14
N GLU A 570 3.01 -16.19 -10.99
CA GLU A 570 1.77 -16.71 -11.56
C GLU A 570 0.53 -15.99 -11.00
N ILE A 571 0.48 -15.77 -9.68
CA ILE A 571 -0.62 -15.02 -9.03
C ILE A 571 -0.69 -13.58 -9.55
N ILE A 572 0.45 -12.92 -9.81
CA ILE A 572 0.48 -11.56 -10.36
C ILE A 572 -0.20 -11.53 -11.74
N TYR A 573 0.16 -12.46 -12.64
CA TYR A 573 -0.47 -12.54 -13.97
C TYR A 573 -1.96 -12.84 -13.88
N GLU A 574 -2.34 -13.81 -13.05
CA GLU A 574 -3.76 -14.15 -12.84
C GLU A 574 -4.57 -12.97 -12.28
N THR A 575 -4.02 -12.28 -11.28
CA THR A 575 -4.69 -11.12 -10.66
C THR A 575 -4.90 -10.01 -11.67
N TYR A 576 -3.88 -9.68 -12.47
CA TYR A 576 -3.99 -8.68 -13.52
C TYR A 576 -5.09 -9.04 -14.52
N ALA A 577 -5.03 -10.26 -15.05
CA ALA A 577 -6.02 -10.73 -16.03
C ALA A 577 -7.45 -10.69 -15.47
N LYS A 578 -7.66 -11.16 -14.25
CA LYS A 578 -8.97 -11.16 -13.58
C LYS A 578 -9.48 -9.75 -13.31
N THR A 579 -8.62 -8.83 -12.89
CA THR A 579 -9.00 -7.42 -12.63
C THR A 579 -9.45 -6.73 -13.92
N ILE A 580 -8.61 -6.77 -14.98
CA ILE A 580 -8.99 -6.15 -16.26
C ILE A 580 -10.22 -6.82 -16.88
N ASN A 581 -10.39 -8.13 -16.68
CA ASN A 581 -11.61 -8.83 -17.12
C ASN A 581 -12.87 -8.30 -16.42
N ILE A 582 -12.81 -8.12 -15.08
CA ILE A 582 -13.95 -7.55 -14.32
C ILE A 582 -14.27 -6.14 -14.84
N GLU A 583 -13.25 -5.31 -15.07
CA GLU A 583 -13.42 -3.97 -15.63
C GLU A 583 -14.06 -4.01 -17.03
N ALA A 584 -13.55 -4.86 -17.93
CA ALA A 584 -14.08 -4.99 -19.28
C ALA A 584 -15.55 -5.46 -19.29
N LEU A 585 -15.88 -6.47 -18.48
CA LEU A 585 -17.26 -6.97 -18.34
C LEU A 585 -18.18 -5.90 -17.74
N THR A 586 -17.70 -5.11 -16.78
CA THR A 586 -18.45 -4.00 -16.19
C THR A 586 -18.73 -2.91 -17.23
N MET A 587 -17.73 -2.53 -18.04
CA MET A 587 -17.93 -1.59 -19.16
C MET A 587 -18.96 -2.12 -20.18
N ILE A 588 -18.88 -3.40 -20.51
CA ILE A 588 -19.83 -4.04 -21.43
C ILE A 588 -21.26 -3.97 -20.86
N ASP A 589 -21.42 -4.24 -19.57
CA ASP A 589 -22.71 -4.20 -18.90
C ASP A 589 -23.29 -2.77 -18.86
N MET A 590 -22.53 -1.80 -18.37
CA MET A 590 -22.93 -0.41 -18.25
C MET A 590 -23.23 0.21 -19.62
N ALA A 591 -22.31 0.08 -20.58
CA ALA A 591 -22.52 0.62 -21.92
C ALA A 591 -23.70 -0.05 -22.63
N GLY A 592 -23.84 -1.38 -22.51
CA GLY A 592 -24.85 -2.13 -23.22
C GLY A 592 -26.26 -2.04 -22.67
N LYS A 593 -26.41 -1.88 -21.36
CA LYS A 593 -27.72 -1.92 -20.69
C LYS A 593 -28.20 -0.56 -20.18
N ASP A 594 -27.28 0.33 -19.82
CA ASP A 594 -27.63 1.60 -19.21
C ASP A 594 -27.39 2.76 -20.19
N ILE A 595 -26.14 2.98 -20.67
CA ILE A 595 -25.76 4.20 -21.38
C ILE A 595 -26.29 4.23 -22.83
N ILE A 596 -25.95 3.23 -23.65
CA ILE A 596 -26.37 3.20 -25.06
C ILE A 596 -27.91 3.24 -25.22
N PRO A 597 -28.71 2.49 -24.42
CA PRO A 597 -30.17 2.60 -24.48
C PRO A 597 -30.71 3.99 -24.11
N ALA A 598 -30.15 4.63 -23.08
CA ALA A 598 -30.54 5.99 -22.67
C ALA A 598 -30.25 7.01 -23.79
N VAL A 599 -29.04 6.95 -24.36
CA VAL A 599 -28.66 7.83 -25.48
C VAL A 599 -29.50 7.59 -26.72
N ALA A 600 -29.84 6.34 -27.03
CA ALA A 600 -30.72 6.02 -28.16
C ALA A 600 -32.14 6.58 -27.98
N SER A 601 -32.66 6.60 -26.74
CA SER A 601 -33.93 7.25 -26.42
C SER A 601 -33.84 8.79 -26.66
N TYR A 602 -32.76 9.40 -26.17
CA TYR A 602 -32.52 10.85 -26.37
C TYR A 602 -32.39 11.22 -27.86
N ALA A 603 -31.66 10.40 -28.65
CA ALA A 603 -31.61 10.60 -30.10
C ALA A 603 -33.01 10.55 -30.76
N GLY A 604 -33.88 9.63 -30.29
CA GLY A 604 -35.28 9.55 -30.71
C GLY A 604 -36.11 10.79 -30.38
N GLU A 605 -35.90 11.37 -29.18
CA GLU A 605 -36.52 12.63 -28.77
C GLU A 605 -36.07 13.81 -29.63
N LEU A 606 -34.76 13.92 -29.90
CA LEU A 606 -34.22 14.93 -30.82
C LEU A 606 -34.77 14.79 -32.24
N ALA A 607 -34.88 13.56 -32.75
CA ALA A 607 -35.46 13.31 -34.08
C ALA A 607 -36.91 13.73 -34.15
N ASN A 608 -37.72 13.45 -33.12
CA ASN A 608 -39.10 13.90 -33.03
C ASN A 608 -39.21 15.43 -32.97
N ALA A 609 -38.32 16.08 -32.20
CA ALA A 609 -38.24 17.54 -32.11
C ALA A 609 -37.92 18.18 -33.50
N VAL A 610 -36.95 17.61 -34.23
CA VAL A 610 -36.58 18.04 -35.59
C VAL A 610 -37.78 17.97 -36.52
N ILE A 611 -38.53 16.85 -36.47
CA ILE A 611 -39.73 16.65 -37.33
C ILE A 611 -40.80 17.69 -36.97
N ALA A 612 -41.14 17.81 -35.69
CA ALA A 612 -42.20 18.72 -35.23
C ALA A 612 -41.90 20.21 -35.55
N ILE A 613 -40.64 20.65 -35.36
CA ILE A 613 -40.22 22.02 -35.68
C ILE A 613 -40.30 22.31 -37.18
N LYS A 614 -39.89 21.35 -38.03
CA LYS A 614 -39.99 21.48 -39.49
C LYS A 614 -41.43 21.49 -39.95
N GLU A 615 -42.30 20.67 -39.39
CA GLU A 615 -43.75 20.68 -39.66
C GLU A 615 -44.42 22.02 -39.28
N ALA A 616 -43.91 22.65 -38.19
CA ALA A 616 -44.33 23.98 -37.77
C ALA A 616 -43.80 25.13 -38.66
N GLY A 617 -43.00 24.84 -39.69
CA GLY A 617 -42.46 25.80 -40.63
C GLY A 617 -41.14 26.47 -40.19
N ALA A 618 -40.47 25.97 -39.14
CA ALA A 618 -39.19 26.46 -38.67
C ALA A 618 -37.99 25.59 -39.17
N GLY A 619 -36.75 26.14 -39.08
CA GLY A 619 -35.58 25.51 -39.70
C GLY A 619 -34.99 24.29 -38.98
N ALA A 620 -35.22 24.15 -37.68
CA ALA A 620 -34.69 23.06 -36.83
C ALA A 620 -33.15 22.83 -36.93
N ALA A 621 -32.38 23.88 -37.23
CA ALA A 621 -30.93 23.73 -37.48
C ALA A 621 -30.19 23.22 -36.26
N ALA A 622 -30.39 23.81 -35.09
CA ALA A 622 -29.72 23.43 -33.85
C ALA A 622 -30.07 22.00 -33.42
N GLN A 623 -31.36 21.63 -33.49
CA GLN A 623 -31.80 20.27 -33.12
C GLN A 623 -31.26 19.23 -34.09
N THR A 624 -31.11 19.57 -35.39
CA THR A 624 -30.53 18.68 -36.39
C THR A 624 -29.02 18.47 -36.13
N GLU A 625 -28.30 19.53 -35.77
CA GLU A 625 -26.89 19.46 -35.41
C GLU A 625 -26.67 18.57 -34.19
N MET A 626 -27.43 18.79 -33.10
CA MET A 626 -27.40 17.95 -31.90
C MET A 626 -27.70 16.48 -32.18
N LEU A 627 -28.73 16.22 -33.01
CA LEU A 627 -29.10 14.85 -33.41
C LEU A 627 -27.95 14.14 -34.16
N LEU A 628 -27.32 14.84 -35.11
CA LEU A 628 -26.23 14.25 -35.90
C LEU A 628 -24.99 13.98 -35.06
N GLU A 629 -24.67 14.83 -34.08
CA GLU A 629 -23.58 14.66 -33.15
C GLU A 629 -23.83 13.43 -32.24
N VAL A 630 -25.00 13.36 -31.60
CA VAL A 630 -25.37 12.25 -30.72
C VAL A 630 -25.44 10.93 -31.49
N ASP A 631 -26.05 10.89 -32.68
CA ASP A 631 -26.13 9.66 -33.50
C ASP A 631 -24.77 9.18 -33.96
N GLY A 632 -23.86 10.08 -34.35
CA GLY A 632 -22.50 9.77 -34.71
C GLY A 632 -21.72 9.13 -33.57
N LEU A 633 -21.72 9.76 -32.38
CA LEU A 633 -21.07 9.24 -31.19
C LEU A 633 -21.68 7.92 -30.71
N LEU A 634 -23.00 7.77 -30.81
CA LEU A 634 -23.73 6.53 -30.48
C LEU A 634 -23.29 5.38 -31.39
N ALA A 635 -23.13 5.63 -32.69
CA ALA A 635 -22.65 4.63 -33.65
C ALA A 635 -21.20 4.20 -33.35
N GLU A 636 -20.33 5.16 -33.00
CA GLU A 636 -18.95 4.88 -32.56
C GLU A 636 -18.93 4.04 -31.29
N ALA A 637 -19.69 4.42 -30.26
CA ALA A 637 -19.80 3.69 -28.99
C ALA A 637 -20.32 2.26 -29.21
N LYS A 638 -21.34 2.09 -30.04
CA LYS A 638 -21.88 0.76 -30.37
C LYS A 638 -20.87 -0.13 -31.08
N LYS A 639 -20.11 0.41 -32.01
CA LYS A 639 -19.03 -0.31 -32.69
C LYS A 639 -17.93 -0.73 -31.72
N ALA A 640 -17.47 0.21 -30.86
CA ALA A 640 -16.44 -0.06 -29.87
C ALA A 640 -16.89 -1.09 -28.83
N LEU A 641 -18.15 -1.05 -28.37
CA LEU A 641 -18.72 -2.08 -27.51
C LEU A 641 -18.68 -3.47 -28.14
N ASN A 642 -19.00 -3.60 -29.42
CA ASN A 642 -18.94 -4.89 -30.10
C ASN A 642 -17.50 -5.39 -30.20
N THR A 643 -16.55 -4.50 -30.52
CA THR A 643 -15.12 -4.85 -30.52
C THR A 643 -14.65 -5.31 -29.15
N LEU A 644 -15.02 -4.61 -28.06
CA LEU A 644 -14.64 -5.01 -26.70
C LEU A 644 -15.18 -6.39 -26.34
N LYS A 645 -16.44 -6.69 -26.67
CA LYS A 645 -17.03 -8.04 -26.48
C LYS A 645 -16.26 -9.15 -27.21
N GLU A 646 -15.82 -8.88 -28.44
CA GLU A 646 -15.09 -9.85 -29.25
C GLU A 646 -13.68 -10.13 -28.68
N VAL A 647 -12.95 -9.09 -28.27
CA VAL A 647 -11.58 -9.25 -27.74
C VAL A 647 -11.59 -9.82 -26.33
N GLU A 648 -12.58 -9.48 -25.50
CA GLU A 648 -12.77 -10.07 -24.16
C GLU A 648 -13.04 -11.58 -24.26
N ALA A 649 -13.96 -12.00 -25.12
CA ALA A 649 -14.25 -13.42 -25.35
C ALA A 649 -13.03 -14.22 -25.82
N LYS A 650 -12.15 -13.60 -26.61
CA LYS A 650 -10.85 -14.20 -27.00
C LYS A 650 -9.89 -14.29 -25.84
N ALA A 651 -9.80 -13.24 -25.01
CA ALA A 651 -8.93 -13.19 -23.84
C ALA A 651 -9.27 -14.30 -22.83
N SER A 652 -10.57 -14.50 -22.57
CA SER A 652 -11.07 -15.55 -21.67
C SER A 652 -10.77 -16.98 -22.13
N ALA A 653 -10.48 -17.18 -23.40
CA ALA A 653 -10.14 -18.48 -23.97
C ALA A 653 -8.63 -18.82 -23.91
N ILE A 654 -7.77 -17.87 -23.51
CA ILE A 654 -6.32 -18.08 -23.41
C ILE A 654 -6.00 -18.86 -22.13
N ALA A 655 -5.28 -19.96 -22.26
CA ALA A 655 -5.04 -20.88 -21.14
C ALA A 655 -3.84 -20.50 -20.26
N GLY A 656 -2.82 -19.83 -20.79
CA GLY A 656 -1.63 -19.42 -20.03
C GLY A 656 -1.86 -18.09 -19.29
N ALA A 657 -1.57 -18.03 -17.98
CA ALA A 657 -1.81 -16.82 -17.19
C ALA A 657 -0.99 -15.62 -17.71
N LYS A 658 0.28 -15.83 -18.04
CA LYS A 658 1.16 -14.79 -18.58
C LYS A 658 0.66 -14.28 -19.94
N GLU A 659 0.42 -15.18 -20.89
CA GLU A 659 -0.09 -14.84 -22.21
C GLU A 659 -1.46 -14.15 -22.13
N GLN A 660 -2.31 -14.61 -21.23
CA GLN A 660 -3.62 -14.02 -20.99
C GLN A 660 -3.47 -12.60 -20.44
N ALA A 661 -2.62 -12.38 -19.44
CA ALA A 661 -2.37 -11.05 -18.84
C ALA A 661 -1.86 -10.05 -19.88
N PHE A 662 -0.89 -10.43 -20.73
CA PHE A 662 -0.41 -9.58 -21.81
C PHE A 662 -1.48 -9.27 -22.84
N TYR A 663 -2.34 -10.24 -23.19
CA TYR A 663 -3.46 -9.98 -24.10
C TYR A 663 -4.48 -9.01 -23.50
N TYR A 664 -4.77 -9.10 -22.19
CA TYR A 664 -5.61 -8.11 -21.50
C TYR A 664 -4.98 -6.71 -21.54
N LYS A 665 -3.67 -6.59 -21.33
CA LYS A 665 -2.97 -5.29 -21.40
C LYS A 665 -2.97 -4.71 -22.81
N ASP A 666 -2.54 -5.50 -23.78
CA ASP A 666 -2.19 -4.99 -25.12
C ASP A 666 -3.40 -4.90 -26.06
N VAL A 667 -4.47 -5.64 -25.80
CA VAL A 667 -5.64 -5.73 -26.69
C VAL A 667 -6.93 -5.32 -25.98
N VAL A 668 -7.26 -5.92 -24.84
CA VAL A 668 -8.54 -5.65 -24.16
C VAL A 668 -8.57 -4.23 -23.60
N LYS A 669 -7.52 -3.80 -22.89
CA LYS A 669 -7.43 -2.44 -22.32
C LYS A 669 -7.51 -1.36 -23.42
N VAL A 670 -6.88 -1.57 -24.56
CA VAL A 670 -6.97 -0.67 -25.72
C VAL A 670 -8.42 -0.58 -26.24
N ALA A 671 -9.14 -1.69 -26.28
CA ALA A 671 -10.55 -1.69 -26.67
C ALA A 671 -11.46 -1.05 -25.61
N MET A 672 -11.12 -1.16 -24.31
CA MET A 672 -11.80 -0.44 -23.24
C MET A 672 -11.65 1.08 -23.40
N ASP A 673 -10.44 1.57 -23.66
CA ASP A 673 -10.17 2.99 -23.90
C ASP A 673 -10.91 3.51 -25.16
N ALA A 674 -10.96 2.69 -26.22
CA ALA A 674 -11.73 2.99 -27.44
C ALA A 674 -13.25 3.07 -27.21
N LEU A 675 -13.79 2.31 -26.26
CA LEU A 675 -15.21 2.41 -25.85
C LEU A 675 -15.46 3.63 -24.96
N ARG A 676 -14.55 3.92 -24.03
CA ARG A 676 -14.65 5.06 -23.12
C ARG A 676 -14.73 6.39 -23.86
N ALA A 677 -13.89 6.57 -24.86
CA ALA A 677 -13.74 7.86 -25.56
C ALA A 677 -15.04 8.43 -26.15
N PRO A 678 -15.85 7.71 -26.93
CA PRO A 678 -17.14 8.22 -27.41
C PRO A 678 -18.21 8.34 -26.30
N ILE A 679 -18.18 7.51 -25.27
CA ILE A 679 -19.12 7.55 -24.15
C ILE A 679 -18.88 8.80 -23.28
N ASP A 680 -17.63 9.12 -22.95
CA ASP A 680 -17.29 10.34 -22.19
C ASP A 680 -17.67 11.62 -22.98
N LYS A 681 -17.60 11.59 -24.32
CA LYS A 681 -18.15 12.69 -25.17
C LYS A 681 -19.66 12.77 -25.14
N LEU A 682 -20.35 11.63 -25.15
CA LEU A 682 -21.81 11.57 -25.02
C LEU A 682 -22.31 12.17 -23.71
N GLU A 683 -21.58 11.96 -22.61
CA GLU A 683 -21.90 12.59 -21.31
C GLU A 683 -21.98 14.13 -21.40
N MET A 684 -21.15 14.75 -22.26
CA MET A 684 -21.10 16.19 -22.43
C MET A 684 -22.23 16.79 -23.28
N VAL A 685 -22.95 15.98 -24.07
CA VAL A 685 -23.94 16.46 -25.05
C VAL A 685 -25.35 15.89 -24.81
N VAL A 686 -25.49 14.87 -24.01
CA VAL A 686 -26.76 14.26 -23.63
C VAL A 686 -27.41 15.05 -22.50
N ASP A 687 -28.74 15.18 -22.52
CA ASP A 687 -29.51 15.83 -21.45
C ASP A 687 -29.18 15.19 -20.08
N SER A 688 -28.83 16.01 -19.10
CA SER A 688 -28.43 15.56 -17.77
C SER A 688 -29.52 14.76 -17.03
N THR A 689 -30.79 14.94 -17.38
CA THR A 689 -31.91 14.21 -16.79
C THR A 689 -32.08 12.81 -17.40
N ILE A 690 -31.46 12.57 -18.56
CA ILE A 690 -31.49 11.31 -19.28
C ILE A 690 -30.20 10.49 -19.07
N TRP A 691 -29.08 11.19 -18.78
CA TRP A 691 -27.79 10.53 -18.51
C TRP A 691 -27.91 9.59 -17.29
N PRO A 692 -27.61 8.27 -17.46
CA PRO A 692 -28.06 7.26 -16.51
C PRO A 692 -27.16 7.02 -15.31
N ILE A 693 -26.00 7.68 -15.23
CA ILE A 693 -25.01 7.48 -14.15
C ILE A 693 -24.53 8.82 -13.59
N PRO A 694 -24.20 8.90 -12.29
CA PRO A 694 -23.59 10.10 -11.69
C PRO A 694 -22.30 10.52 -12.39
N THR A 695 -22.15 11.82 -12.60
CA THR A 695 -20.99 12.46 -13.23
C THR A 695 -19.83 12.64 -12.24
N TYR A 696 -18.65 13.03 -12.72
CA TYR A 696 -17.54 13.41 -11.85
C TYR A 696 -17.88 14.63 -10.96
N GLY A 697 -18.70 15.56 -11.45
CA GLY A 697 -19.20 16.68 -10.66
C GLY A 697 -19.99 16.20 -9.44
N ASP A 698 -20.90 15.23 -9.63
CA ASP A 698 -21.70 14.67 -8.54
C ASP A 698 -20.79 13.90 -7.55
N LEU A 699 -19.92 13.02 -8.06
CA LEU A 699 -19.12 12.12 -7.23
C LEU A 699 -18.08 12.83 -6.36
N MET A 700 -17.47 13.91 -6.85
CA MET A 700 -16.37 14.59 -6.16
C MET A 700 -16.79 15.81 -5.34
N PHE A 701 -18.00 16.36 -5.55
CA PHE A 701 -18.39 17.62 -4.91
C PHE A 701 -19.57 17.51 -3.96
N GLU A 702 -20.29 16.40 -3.94
CA GLU A 702 -21.41 16.16 -3.00
C GLU A 702 -20.97 15.68 -1.59
N VAL A 703 -19.70 15.40 -1.36
CA VAL A 703 -19.16 14.97 -0.07
C VAL A 703 -18.76 16.14 0.81
#